data_7c24cc9ea95a29dd5c215855100fe642
#
_entry.id   7c24cc9ea95a29dd5c215855100fe642
#
_cell.length_a   1.000
_cell.length_b   1.000
_cell.length_c   1.000
_cell.angle_alpha   90.00
_cell.angle_beta   90.00
_cell.angle_gamma   90.00
#
_symmetry.space_group_name_H-M   'P 1'
#
loop_
_entity.id
_entity.type
_entity.pdbx_description
1 polymer ?
#
loop_
_entity_poly.entity_id
_entity_poly.type
_entity_poly.pdbx_seq_one_letter_code
_entity_poly.pdbx_strand_id
1 'polypeptide(L)'
;MPVLRVIVLWHQHQPFYKDLVTGEYRLPWVRLHALKDYYGMVKLLDEFPNVHQTFNLVPSLITQIQDYVAGTANDPFLQVAAKPAADLTLEELRFALQYLFQANPVNMIGRYPRYRELWERFRASGDSPERAEKYFLAQDYTDLQILSQIAWFDEFFLDDPDVAALIKKGRHYSLDDQKFVFKRERELLSTVLPAHAAAARRGGIEISTSPFYHPILPLVCDSNMGAVSSPGLPLPQNRYRHSDDAREQLVRGLDLHQQVFGVRPTGVWPSEGSVSDESIGIAAGLGVQWMATDEGVLGRSLGVFFSRDGNGRLPTELAEKLYTIHRYENGQTHMHMVFRDHAVSDLIGFVYSGMPAPEAAGHLMQNIKQAAQPLLERGQDAVVPVILDGENAWEYYPQSGREFLRRFYDTLQREPGVEAVTVSEAIARHRNFSPLTKLVPGSWINANFNVWIGAPEDNRSWDYLFHARSFYQQAAANASEAQRKLAFEEILIAEGSDWNWWYGPEHHSANDRDFDELYRKHLSNVYQALGASAPDYLAQPIFGAGARPSFTPQMAYIHPHITGEIVRYFEWMGAAAYTADHRSGAMHGKSFLLDAVYAGIDEENVYGRLDFVDQMPEGDFEVVVNLESWASGEHRPRRSLRLDAAVSGRKLQTWKIGIAEEAEGLASSYHPRSTAAKLALGRNFEFKVPLAWLLAAPRAVKAPAGKTSEPVATKLKLRFSLWQNRLPVDALPLEGWIELELLSEGDLMAMA
;
A
#
# COMPACT_ATOMS: atom_id res chain seq x y z
N MET A 1 -17.12 -35.07 -7.03
CA MET A 1 -17.57 -33.94 -6.22
C MET A 1 -16.90 -32.69 -6.80
N PRO A 2 -17.56 -31.53 -6.75
CA PRO A 2 -16.92 -30.29 -7.18
C PRO A 2 -15.72 -29.97 -6.26
N VAL A 3 -14.73 -29.29 -6.80
CA VAL A 3 -13.47 -28.98 -6.12
C VAL A 3 -13.33 -27.46 -5.98
N LEU A 4 -12.93 -27.03 -4.81
CA LEU A 4 -12.49 -25.65 -4.55
C LEU A 4 -10.96 -25.57 -4.78
N ARG A 5 -10.54 -24.83 -5.79
CA ARG A 5 -9.13 -24.49 -6.01
C ARG A 5 -8.81 -23.13 -5.43
N VAL A 6 -7.85 -23.08 -4.56
CA VAL A 6 -7.34 -21.84 -3.98
C VAL A 6 -6.01 -21.51 -4.65
N ILE A 7 -5.94 -20.37 -5.30
CA ILE A 7 -4.70 -19.79 -5.81
C ILE A 7 -4.21 -18.80 -4.77
N VAL A 8 -2.99 -18.98 -4.29
CA VAL A 8 -2.28 -17.95 -3.51
C VAL A 8 -1.13 -17.44 -4.35
N LEU A 9 -1.15 -16.15 -4.67
CA LEU A 9 -0.07 -15.49 -5.40
C LEU A 9 0.51 -14.37 -4.53
N TRP A 10 1.81 -14.48 -4.25
CA TRP A 10 2.59 -13.51 -3.52
C TRP A 10 3.39 -12.64 -4.50
N HIS A 11 3.07 -11.36 -4.56
CA HIS A 11 3.83 -10.39 -5.34
C HIS A 11 5.01 -9.88 -4.51
N GLN A 12 6.23 -10.15 -4.95
CA GLN A 12 7.47 -9.73 -4.29
C GLN A 12 8.15 -8.67 -5.13
N HIS A 13 8.13 -7.45 -4.62
CA HIS A 13 8.60 -6.25 -5.31
C HIS A 13 9.27 -5.28 -4.34
N GLN A 14 10.29 -4.63 -4.84
CA GLN A 14 10.89 -3.44 -4.25
C GLN A 14 11.28 -2.46 -5.36
N PRO A 15 11.13 -1.14 -5.15
CA PRO A 15 11.61 -0.13 -6.06
C PRO A 15 13.08 -0.30 -6.43
N PHE A 16 13.48 0.24 -7.55
CA PHE A 16 14.89 0.22 -7.93
C PHE A 16 15.64 1.38 -7.26
N TYR A 17 16.41 1.07 -6.22
CA TYR A 17 17.01 2.07 -5.33
C TYR A 17 18.41 2.54 -5.74
N LYS A 18 18.99 2.01 -6.80
CA LYS A 18 20.39 2.24 -7.21
C LYS A 18 20.50 3.34 -8.25
N ASP A 19 21.26 4.39 -7.96
CA ASP A 19 21.77 5.31 -8.98
C ASP A 19 22.84 4.59 -9.82
N LEU A 20 22.61 4.43 -11.13
CA LEU A 20 23.51 3.67 -11.98
C LEU A 20 24.85 4.39 -12.26
N VAL A 21 24.90 5.71 -12.10
CA VAL A 21 26.12 6.50 -12.35
C VAL A 21 27.08 6.42 -11.16
N THR A 22 26.57 6.57 -9.93
CA THR A 22 27.39 6.48 -8.71
C THR A 22 27.48 5.06 -8.16
N GLY A 23 26.55 4.18 -8.52
CA GLY A 23 26.42 2.84 -7.98
C GLY A 23 25.83 2.80 -6.57
N GLU A 24 25.40 3.93 -6.01
CA GLU A 24 24.88 4.06 -4.65
C GLU A 24 23.42 3.67 -4.55
N TYR A 25 23.07 2.94 -3.49
CA TYR A 25 21.71 2.62 -3.10
C TYR A 25 21.15 3.73 -2.21
N ARG A 26 20.04 4.33 -2.63
CA ARG A 26 19.41 5.40 -1.85
C ARG A 26 18.69 4.90 -0.59
N LEU A 27 18.13 3.68 -0.62
CA LEU A 27 17.38 3.06 0.47
C LEU A 27 17.71 1.57 0.59
N PRO A 28 17.65 0.96 1.79
CA PRO A 28 18.13 -0.40 2.08
C PRO A 28 17.06 -1.49 1.93
N TRP A 29 15.84 -1.16 1.49
CA TRP A 29 14.68 -2.03 1.67
C TRP A 29 14.78 -3.37 0.97
N VAL A 30 15.41 -3.45 -0.22
CA VAL A 30 15.66 -4.74 -0.88
C VAL A 30 16.41 -5.70 0.04
N ARG A 31 17.48 -5.24 0.66
CA ARG A 31 18.30 -6.06 1.56
C ARG A 31 17.51 -6.50 2.80
N LEU A 32 16.80 -5.56 3.42
CA LEU A 32 16.06 -5.81 4.65
C LEU A 32 14.88 -6.76 4.42
N HIS A 33 14.06 -6.56 3.39
CA HIS A 33 12.96 -7.48 3.05
C HIS A 33 13.45 -8.84 2.54
N ALA A 34 14.59 -8.88 1.83
CA ALA A 34 15.17 -10.16 1.42
C ALA A 34 15.61 -11.00 2.63
N LEU A 35 16.07 -10.36 3.70
CA LEU A 35 16.43 -11.05 4.96
C LEU A 35 15.22 -11.46 5.77
N LYS A 36 14.11 -10.69 5.73
CA LYS A 36 12.97 -10.89 6.62
C LYS A 36 11.86 -11.75 6.01
N ASP A 37 11.55 -11.56 4.73
CA ASP A 37 10.31 -12.07 4.17
C ASP A 37 10.51 -13.16 3.13
N TYR A 38 11.28 -12.89 2.08
CA TYR A 38 11.27 -13.69 0.86
C TYR A 38 11.76 -15.13 1.06
N TYR A 39 12.79 -15.35 1.86
CA TYR A 39 13.27 -16.68 2.16
C TYR A 39 12.25 -17.50 2.94
N GLY A 40 11.77 -16.95 4.06
CA GLY A 40 10.91 -17.67 4.99
C GLY A 40 9.57 -18.05 4.40
N MET A 41 9.00 -17.20 3.53
CA MET A 41 7.72 -17.49 2.88
C MET A 41 7.80 -18.74 1.99
N VAL A 42 8.85 -18.86 1.18
CA VAL A 42 9.02 -20.05 0.32
C VAL A 42 9.51 -21.26 1.12
N LYS A 43 10.36 -21.04 2.13
CA LYS A 43 10.89 -22.10 2.98
C LYS A 43 9.82 -22.79 3.80
N LEU A 44 8.84 -22.05 4.26
CA LEU A 44 7.72 -22.56 5.04
C LEU A 44 6.93 -23.65 4.28
N LEU A 45 6.88 -23.59 2.95
CA LEU A 45 6.21 -24.61 2.13
C LEU A 45 6.88 -25.98 2.19
N ASP A 46 8.12 -26.10 2.67
CA ASP A 46 8.74 -27.41 2.90
C ASP A 46 7.99 -28.22 3.99
N GLU A 47 7.25 -27.55 4.89
CA GLU A 47 6.41 -28.18 5.91
C GLU A 47 5.05 -28.65 5.33
N PHE A 48 4.66 -28.16 4.13
CA PHE A 48 3.33 -28.34 3.53
C PHE A 48 3.40 -28.78 2.06
N PRO A 49 3.81 -30.03 1.78
CA PRO A 49 4.12 -30.48 0.41
C PRO A 49 2.91 -30.51 -0.54
N ASN A 50 1.68 -30.45 -0.03
CA ASN A 50 0.46 -30.42 -0.82
C ASN A 50 -0.11 -29.00 -1.01
N VAL A 51 0.58 -27.98 -0.52
CA VAL A 51 0.21 -26.58 -0.71
C VAL A 51 1.10 -25.98 -1.79
N HIS A 52 0.54 -25.83 -2.99
CA HIS A 52 1.24 -25.19 -4.10
C HIS A 52 0.83 -23.73 -4.22
N GLN A 53 1.78 -22.85 -4.50
CA GLN A 53 1.57 -21.42 -4.59
C GLN A 53 2.31 -20.80 -5.77
N THR A 54 1.90 -19.59 -6.16
CA THR A 54 2.62 -18.81 -7.16
C THR A 54 3.36 -17.66 -6.46
N PHE A 55 4.66 -17.55 -6.74
CA PHE A 55 5.49 -16.43 -6.31
C PHE A 55 5.82 -15.57 -7.52
N ASN A 56 5.44 -14.32 -7.47
CA ASN A 56 5.82 -13.35 -8.47
C ASN A 56 7.08 -12.61 -7.98
N LEU A 57 8.17 -12.71 -8.72
CA LEU A 57 9.44 -12.06 -8.41
C LEU A 57 9.71 -11.00 -9.47
N VAL A 58 9.73 -9.73 -9.07
CA VAL A 58 10.01 -8.64 -10.02
C VAL A 58 11.49 -8.65 -10.40
N PRO A 59 11.83 -8.49 -11.70
CA PRO A 59 13.22 -8.55 -12.17
C PRO A 59 14.16 -7.54 -11.50
N SER A 60 13.69 -6.31 -11.26
CA SER A 60 14.46 -5.28 -10.54
C SER A 60 14.82 -5.72 -9.11
N LEU A 61 13.93 -6.44 -8.42
CA LEU A 61 14.23 -7.03 -7.12
C LEU A 61 15.33 -8.08 -7.22
N ILE A 62 15.23 -8.98 -8.20
CA ILE A 62 16.22 -10.06 -8.40
C ILE A 62 17.62 -9.48 -8.61
N THR A 63 17.75 -8.48 -9.48
CA THR A 63 19.07 -7.87 -9.78
C THR A 63 19.67 -7.19 -8.58
N GLN A 64 18.86 -6.51 -7.77
CA GLN A 64 19.33 -5.86 -6.55
C GLN A 64 19.75 -6.87 -5.48
N ILE A 65 19.00 -7.98 -5.28
CA ILE A 65 19.45 -9.07 -4.41
C ILE A 65 20.80 -9.63 -4.87
N GLN A 66 21.00 -9.82 -6.18
CA GLN A 66 22.26 -10.30 -6.74
C GLN A 66 23.42 -9.33 -6.46
N ASP A 67 23.20 -8.02 -6.52
CA ASP A 67 24.22 -7.01 -6.16
C ASP A 67 24.68 -7.14 -4.70
N TYR A 68 23.74 -7.31 -3.77
CA TYR A 68 24.09 -7.53 -2.36
C TYR A 68 24.84 -8.84 -2.13
N VAL A 69 24.42 -9.92 -2.77
CA VAL A 69 25.09 -11.22 -2.69
C VAL A 69 26.52 -11.16 -3.27
N ALA A 70 26.69 -10.49 -4.41
CA ALA A 70 28.00 -10.29 -5.03
C ALA A 70 28.91 -9.35 -4.23
N GLY A 71 28.34 -8.56 -3.30
CA GLY A 71 29.06 -7.55 -2.53
C GLY A 71 29.43 -6.31 -3.34
N THR A 72 28.68 -6.04 -4.41
CA THR A 72 28.84 -4.86 -5.30
C THR A 72 27.87 -3.74 -4.93
N ALA A 73 26.90 -3.99 -4.03
CA ALA A 73 25.98 -2.97 -3.56
C ALA A 73 26.70 -1.91 -2.71
N ASN A 74 26.67 -0.65 -3.19
CA ASN A 74 27.16 0.50 -2.45
C ASN A 74 25.99 1.08 -1.62
N ASP A 75 25.73 0.51 -0.44
CA ASP A 75 24.62 0.86 0.45
C ASP A 75 25.15 1.65 1.65
N PRO A 76 24.86 2.97 1.77
CA PRO A 76 25.28 3.79 2.91
C PRO A 76 24.74 3.30 4.25
N PHE A 77 23.53 2.71 4.26
CA PHE A 77 22.93 2.14 5.48
C PHE A 77 23.73 0.94 5.98
N LEU A 78 24.12 0.06 5.07
CA LEU A 78 24.97 -1.09 5.37
C LEU A 78 26.36 -0.64 5.81
N GLN A 79 26.93 0.36 5.12
CA GLN A 79 28.27 0.89 5.47
C GLN A 79 28.28 1.50 6.85
N VAL A 80 27.31 2.36 7.19
CA VAL A 80 27.22 2.98 8.52
C VAL A 80 26.95 1.91 9.58
N ALA A 81 26.08 0.94 9.29
CA ALA A 81 25.80 -0.13 10.25
C ALA A 81 27.00 -1.07 10.47
N ALA A 82 27.84 -1.31 9.47
CA ALA A 82 29.02 -2.20 9.55
C ALA A 82 30.28 -1.51 10.07
N LYS A 83 30.36 -0.17 10.02
CA LYS A 83 31.53 0.59 10.46
C LYS A 83 31.61 0.61 11.99
N PRO A 84 32.79 0.38 12.61
CA PRO A 84 32.94 0.50 14.06
C PRO A 84 32.42 1.84 14.59
N ALA A 85 31.61 1.84 15.63
CA ALA A 85 30.99 3.05 16.16
C ALA A 85 32.01 4.15 16.57
N ALA A 86 33.21 3.75 16.98
CA ALA A 86 34.29 4.69 17.32
C ALA A 86 34.87 5.42 16.10
N ASP A 87 34.65 4.89 14.88
CA ASP A 87 35.19 5.44 13.63
C ASP A 87 34.13 6.23 12.85
N LEU A 88 32.86 6.28 13.36
CA LEU A 88 31.79 7.04 12.72
C LEU A 88 32.03 8.56 12.84
N THR A 89 31.84 9.26 11.76
CA THR A 89 31.80 10.73 11.75
C THR A 89 30.52 11.24 12.42
N LEU A 90 30.47 12.52 12.78
CA LEU A 90 29.27 13.12 13.36
C LEU A 90 28.04 12.98 12.46
N GLU A 91 28.22 13.12 11.15
CA GLU A 91 27.16 12.94 10.15
C GLU A 91 26.67 11.48 10.13
N GLU A 92 27.58 10.51 10.13
CA GLU A 92 27.23 9.08 10.18
C GLU A 92 26.53 8.69 11.51
N LEU A 93 26.91 9.30 12.65
CA LEU A 93 26.23 9.11 13.93
C LEU A 93 24.78 9.60 13.85
N ARG A 94 24.54 10.77 13.26
CA ARG A 94 23.19 11.32 13.04
C ARG A 94 22.40 10.45 12.06
N PHE A 95 23.04 10.01 10.98
CA PHE A 95 22.43 9.08 10.02
C PHE A 95 21.98 7.79 10.71
N ALA A 96 22.82 7.19 11.57
CA ALA A 96 22.45 5.99 12.32
C ALA A 96 21.22 6.21 13.21
N LEU A 97 21.12 7.36 13.90
CA LEU A 97 19.96 7.69 14.73
C LEU A 97 18.69 7.94 13.91
N GLN A 98 18.82 8.53 12.74
CA GLN A 98 17.68 8.83 11.88
C GLN A 98 17.09 7.57 11.22
N TYR A 99 17.93 6.64 10.80
CA TYR A 99 17.50 5.56 9.90
C TYR A 99 17.53 4.16 10.53
N LEU A 100 18.37 3.86 11.52
CA LEU A 100 18.45 2.52 12.07
C LEU A 100 17.32 2.17 13.06
N PHE A 101 16.37 3.06 13.28
CA PHE A 101 15.10 2.81 13.96
C PHE A 101 13.91 2.63 13.02
N GLN A 102 14.11 2.59 11.70
CA GLN A 102 13.04 2.35 10.73
C GLN A 102 12.67 0.86 10.73
N ALA A 103 11.84 0.47 11.67
CA ALA A 103 11.29 -0.87 11.85
C ALA A 103 9.99 -0.77 12.68
N ASN A 104 9.13 -1.77 12.59
CA ASN A 104 7.89 -1.77 13.37
C ASN A 104 8.17 -1.68 14.88
N PRO A 105 7.63 -0.66 15.59
CA PRO A 105 7.96 -0.43 17.01
C PRO A 105 7.54 -1.57 17.94
N VAL A 106 6.45 -2.27 17.63
CA VAL A 106 5.88 -3.30 18.49
C VAL A 106 6.52 -4.66 18.23
N ASN A 107 6.47 -5.12 16.98
CA ASN A 107 6.84 -6.49 16.62
C ASN A 107 8.33 -6.66 16.34
N MET A 108 9.04 -5.59 15.98
CA MET A 108 10.45 -5.64 15.63
C MET A 108 11.32 -4.95 16.70
N ILE A 109 11.17 -3.64 16.93
CA ILE A 109 11.94 -2.92 17.95
C ILE A 109 11.60 -3.46 19.35
N GLY A 110 10.31 -3.59 19.64
CA GLY A 110 9.79 -4.04 20.94
C GLY A 110 10.19 -5.46 21.33
N ARG A 111 10.54 -6.30 20.36
CA ARG A 111 11.02 -7.67 20.56
C ARG A 111 12.36 -7.74 21.30
N TYR A 112 13.21 -6.73 21.14
CA TYR A 112 14.56 -6.68 21.70
C TYR A 112 14.65 -5.58 22.77
N PRO A 113 14.76 -5.93 24.08
CA PRO A 113 14.71 -4.96 25.18
C PRO A 113 15.71 -3.81 25.04
N ARG A 114 16.94 -4.09 24.55
CA ARG A 114 17.95 -3.06 24.34
C ARG A 114 17.65 -2.16 23.15
N TYR A 115 17.08 -2.69 22.07
CA TYR A 115 16.69 -1.90 20.91
C TYR A 115 15.53 -0.93 21.27
N ARG A 116 14.57 -1.43 22.06
CA ARG A 116 13.49 -0.60 22.61
C ARG A 116 14.04 0.50 23.52
N GLU A 117 14.96 0.18 24.44
CA GLU A 117 15.60 1.18 25.32
C GLU A 117 16.27 2.31 24.51
N LEU A 118 17.00 1.96 23.44
CA LEU A 118 17.64 2.92 22.55
C LEU A 118 16.63 3.76 21.78
N TRP A 119 15.57 3.13 21.27
CA TRP A 119 14.49 3.81 20.57
C TRP A 119 13.73 4.77 21.48
N GLU A 120 13.36 4.38 22.68
CA GLU A 120 12.72 5.25 23.67
C GLU A 120 13.59 6.45 24.03
N ARG A 121 14.92 6.26 24.14
CA ARG A 121 15.88 7.34 24.37
C ARG A 121 15.95 8.30 23.18
N PHE A 122 15.91 7.79 21.97
CA PHE A 122 15.84 8.61 20.76
C PHE A 122 14.52 9.43 20.71
N ARG A 123 13.39 8.77 20.97
CA ARG A 123 12.08 9.44 21.08
C ARG A 123 12.06 10.53 22.16
N ALA A 124 12.66 10.31 23.30
CA ALA A 124 12.76 11.29 24.37
C ALA A 124 13.58 12.53 23.99
N SER A 125 14.40 12.46 22.95
CA SER A 125 15.11 13.62 22.37
C SER A 125 14.25 14.44 21.39
N GLY A 126 12.98 14.05 21.18
CA GLY A 126 12.07 14.64 20.20
C GLY A 126 12.41 14.23 18.77
N ASP A 127 12.84 12.99 18.59
CA ASP A 127 13.23 12.39 17.31
C ASP A 127 14.28 13.20 16.53
N SER A 128 15.11 13.97 17.27
CA SER A 128 16.16 14.78 16.67
C SER A 128 17.51 14.09 16.83
N PRO A 129 18.14 13.67 15.71
CA PRO A 129 19.50 13.12 15.74
C PRO A 129 20.51 14.06 16.40
N GLU A 130 20.42 15.38 16.19
CA GLU A 130 21.32 16.40 16.74
C GLU A 130 21.19 16.55 18.25
N ARG A 131 20.03 16.22 18.81
CA ARG A 131 19.82 16.20 20.27
C ARG A 131 20.24 14.87 20.85
N ALA A 132 19.84 13.77 20.20
CA ALA A 132 20.08 12.42 20.66
C ALA A 132 21.59 12.07 20.70
N GLU A 133 22.39 12.50 19.71
CA GLU A 133 23.84 12.25 19.63
C GLU A 133 24.60 12.61 20.91
N LYS A 134 24.09 13.58 21.70
CA LYS A 134 24.70 14.04 22.95
C LYS A 134 24.54 13.04 24.10
N TYR A 135 23.60 12.11 23.97
CA TYR A 135 23.25 11.14 25.01
C TYR A 135 23.54 9.71 24.61
N PHE A 136 24.00 9.46 23.37
CA PHE A 136 24.39 8.14 22.87
C PHE A 136 25.91 7.98 22.98
N LEU A 137 26.33 6.87 23.59
CA LEU A 137 27.73 6.49 23.68
C LEU A 137 28.12 5.56 22.53
N ALA A 138 29.40 5.38 22.27
CA ALA A 138 29.88 4.47 21.22
C ALA A 138 29.29 3.04 21.34
N GLN A 139 29.11 2.54 22.58
CA GLN A 139 28.49 1.24 22.80
C GLN A 139 27.00 1.23 22.46
N ASP A 140 26.29 2.35 22.65
CA ASP A 140 24.88 2.48 22.26
C ASP A 140 24.72 2.37 20.74
N TYR A 141 25.61 2.99 19.98
CA TYR A 141 25.65 2.89 18.52
C TYR A 141 26.01 1.47 18.06
N THR A 142 26.99 0.80 18.68
CA THR A 142 27.31 -0.59 18.35
C THR A 142 26.11 -1.52 18.59
N ASP A 143 25.42 -1.34 19.73
CA ASP A 143 24.21 -2.10 20.04
C ASP A 143 23.09 -1.80 19.01
N LEU A 144 22.88 -0.53 18.64
CA LEU A 144 21.92 -0.10 17.63
C LEU A 144 22.21 -0.69 16.25
N GLN A 145 23.49 -0.59 15.80
CA GLN A 145 23.94 -1.12 14.51
C GLN A 145 23.61 -2.62 14.36
N ILE A 146 23.86 -3.40 15.40
CA ILE A 146 23.62 -4.85 15.37
C ILE A 146 22.14 -5.19 15.50
N LEU A 147 21.44 -4.58 16.45
CA LEU A 147 20.03 -4.89 16.72
C LEU A 147 19.12 -4.46 15.58
N SER A 148 19.44 -3.35 14.91
CA SER A 148 18.72 -2.91 13.72
C SER A 148 18.79 -3.91 12.57
N GLN A 149 19.87 -4.68 12.44
CA GLN A 149 19.99 -5.73 11.41
C GLN A 149 19.28 -7.02 11.85
N ILE A 150 19.52 -7.48 13.08
CA ILE A 150 18.90 -8.70 13.61
C ILE A 150 17.35 -8.60 13.59
N ALA A 151 16.82 -7.41 13.83
CA ALA A 151 15.36 -7.19 13.78
C ALA A 151 14.73 -7.47 12.40
N TRP A 152 15.52 -7.47 11.33
CA TRP A 152 15.12 -7.80 9.96
C TRP A 152 15.47 -9.24 9.55
N PHE A 153 15.93 -10.09 10.45
CA PHE A 153 16.16 -11.49 10.13
C PHE A 153 14.86 -12.29 10.19
N ASP A 154 14.68 -13.18 9.20
CA ASP A 154 13.57 -14.13 9.17
C ASP A 154 13.61 -15.08 10.37
N GLU A 155 12.46 -15.57 10.82
CA GLU A 155 12.36 -16.50 11.96
C GLU A 155 13.22 -17.75 11.77
N PHE A 156 13.35 -18.27 10.54
CA PHE A 156 14.27 -19.39 10.25
C PHE A 156 15.74 -19.03 10.46
N PHE A 157 16.11 -17.77 10.28
CA PHE A 157 17.46 -17.28 10.50
C PHE A 157 17.73 -16.96 11.98
N LEU A 158 16.69 -16.55 12.72
CA LEU A 158 16.80 -16.31 14.16
C LEU A 158 17.00 -17.60 14.96
N ASP A 159 16.58 -18.76 14.41
CA ASP A 159 16.81 -20.09 15.00
C ASP A 159 18.23 -20.63 14.77
N ASP A 160 19.06 -19.95 13.95
CA ASP A 160 20.49 -20.28 13.82
C ASP A 160 21.20 -20.16 15.19
N PRO A 161 21.95 -21.17 15.65
CA PRO A 161 22.53 -21.19 17.00
C PRO A 161 23.41 -19.97 17.31
N ASP A 162 24.18 -19.48 16.33
CA ASP A 162 25.08 -18.36 16.52
C ASP A 162 24.30 -17.04 16.57
N VAL A 163 23.27 -16.89 15.74
CA VAL A 163 22.34 -15.74 15.80
C VAL A 163 21.56 -15.74 17.10
N ALA A 164 21.03 -16.89 17.51
CA ALA A 164 20.33 -17.04 18.80
C ALA A 164 21.22 -16.70 19.99
N ALA A 165 22.52 -17.00 19.94
CA ALA A 165 23.48 -16.62 20.96
C ALA A 165 23.65 -15.09 21.06
N LEU A 166 23.66 -14.37 19.93
CA LEU A 166 23.68 -12.90 19.91
C LEU A 166 22.40 -12.31 20.49
N ILE A 167 21.24 -12.84 20.11
CA ILE A 167 19.94 -12.42 20.67
C ILE A 167 19.93 -12.60 22.19
N LYS A 168 20.42 -13.73 22.69
CA LYS A 168 20.54 -14.01 24.12
C LYS A 168 21.50 -13.07 24.82
N LYS A 169 22.61 -12.66 24.16
CA LYS A 169 23.55 -11.66 24.68
C LYS A 169 22.85 -10.32 24.90
N GLY A 170 22.06 -9.86 23.94
CA GLY A 170 21.09 -8.78 24.04
C GLY A 170 21.64 -7.36 24.15
N ARG A 171 22.89 -7.14 24.57
CA ARG A 171 23.56 -5.83 24.71
C ARG A 171 25.07 -5.98 24.86
N HIS A 172 25.78 -4.85 24.82
CA HIS A 172 27.23 -4.79 24.92
C HIS A 172 27.92 -5.64 23.85
N TYR A 173 27.44 -5.52 22.63
CA TYR A 173 28.03 -6.22 21.51
C TYR A 173 29.45 -5.74 21.24
N SER A 174 30.29 -6.67 20.78
CA SER A 174 31.68 -6.42 20.40
C SER A 174 31.79 -6.15 18.89
N LEU A 175 32.96 -5.69 18.48
CA LEU A 175 33.26 -5.57 17.04
C LEU A 175 33.30 -6.93 16.33
N ASP A 176 33.59 -8.01 17.04
CA ASP A 176 33.55 -9.35 16.44
C ASP A 176 32.11 -9.83 16.26
N ASP A 177 31.19 -9.49 17.19
CA ASP A 177 29.75 -9.72 16.99
C ASP A 177 29.24 -8.92 15.76
N GLN A 178 29.67 -7.67 15.60
CA GLN A 178 29.30 -6.85 14.46
C GLN A 178 29.79 -7.49 13.15
N LYS A 179 31.05 -7.85 13.05
CA LYS A 179 31.61 -8.54 11.86
C LYS A 179 30.89 -9.84 11.55
N PHE A 180 30.52 -10.60 12.59
CA PHE A 180 29.76 -11.84 12.43
C PHE A 180 28.40 -11.57 11.81
N VAL A 181 27.62 -10.61 12.33
CA VAL A 181 26.29 -10.29 11.83
C VAL A 181 26.32 -9.95 10.35
N PHE A 182 27.22 -9.06 9.89
CA PHE A 182 27.30 -8.65 8.49
C PHE A 182 27.83 -9.75 7.56
N LYS A 183 28.72 -10.60 8.05
CA LYS A 183 29.11 -11.80 7.32
C LYS A 183 27.91 -12.75 7.15
N ARG A 184 27.20 -13.01 8.25
CA ARG A 184 26.04 -13.90 8.26
C ARG A 184 24.92 -13.39 7.38
N GLU A 185 24.63 -12.10 7.41
CA GLU A 185 23.65 -11.43 6.55
C GLU A 185 23.91 -11.72 5.07
N ARG A 186 25.13 -11.56 4.58
CA ARG A 186 25.48 -11.89 3.19
C ARG A 186 25.26 -13.37 2.87
N GLU A 187 25.63 -14.27 3.78
CA GLU A 187 25.38 -15.70 3.63
C GLU A 187 23.89 -16.01 3.50
N LEU A 188 23.06 -15.38 4.34
CA LEU A 188 21.61 -15.56 4.32
C LEU A 188 20.98 -15.00 3.04
N LEU A 189 21.37 -13.82 2.61
CA LEU A 189 20.92 -13.25 1.33
C LEU A 189 21.21 -14.18 0.14
N SER A 190 22.36 -14.86 0.15
CA SER A 190 22.72 -15.79 -0.90
C SER A 190 21.81 -17.03 -1.00
N THR A 191 20.97 -17.29 0.00
CA THR A 191 20.04 -18.42 0.03
C THR A 191 18.67 -18.10 -0.58
N VAL A 192 18.31 -16.84 -0.72
CA VAL A 192 16.95 -16.38 -1.08
C VAL A 192 16.54 -16.93 -2.47
N LEU A 193 17.24 -16.54 -3.53
CA LEU A 193 16.93 -16.98 -4.90
C LEU A 193 17.09 -18.49 -5.10
N PRO A 194 18.14 -19.15 -4.55
CA PRO A 194 18.25 -20.61 -4.59
C PRO A 194 17.10 -21.35 -3.91
N ALA A 195 16.53 -20.82 -2.83
CA ALA A 195 15.37 -21.43 -2.17
C ALA A 195 14.14 -21.43 -3.07
N HIS A 196 13.84 -20.32 -3.76
CA HIS A 196 12.77 -20.24 -4.75
C HIS A 196 13.00 -21.21 -5.91
N ALA A 197 14.22 -21.23 -6.48
CA ALA A 197 14.58 -22.14 -7.54
C ALA A 197 14.43 -23.62 -7.13
N ALA A 198 14.80 -23.98 -5.91
CA ALA A 198 14.64 -25.32 -5.37
C ALA A 198 13.17 -25.71 -5.20
N ALA A 199 12.35 -24.81 -4.65
CA ALA A 199 10.91 -25.02 -4.49
C ALA A 199 10.20 -25.19 -5.84
N ALA A 200 10.54 -24.36 -6.84
CA ALA A 200 10.01 -24.48 -8.20
C ALA A 200 10.39 -25.82 -8.86
N ARG A 201 11.66 -26.26 -8.74
CA ARG A 201 12.10 -27.56 -9.25
C ARG A 201 11.39 -28.76 -8.60
N ARG A 202 10.95 -28.64 -7.36
CA ARG A 202 10.14 -29.68 -6.69
C ARG A 202 8.67 -29.66 -7.10
N GLY A 203 8.24 -28.65 -7.86
CA GLY A 203 6.83 -28.44 -8.23
C GLY A 203 5.96 -27.86 -7.12
N GLY A 204 6.53 -27.43 -5.98
CA GLY A 204 5.77 -26.82 -4.90
C GLY A 204 5.37 -25.38 -5.16
N ILE A 205 6.07 -24.71 -6.07
CA ILE A 205 5.72 -23.34 -6.48
C ILE A 205 5.85 -23.13 -7.99
N GLU A 206 5.08 -22.18 -8.50
CA GLU A 206 5.30 -21.54 -9.79
C GLU A 206 5.97 -20.19 -9.55
N ILE A 207 6.98 -19.84 -10.35
CA ILE A 207 7.59 -18.51 -10.33
C ILE A 207 7.09 -17.75 -11.56
N SER A 208 6.40 -16.64 -11.35
CA SER A 208 5.98 -15.68 -12.38
C SER A 208 6.84 -14.42 -12.34
N THR A 209 6.73 -13.58 -13.35
CA THR A 209 7.47 -12.32 -13.45
C THR A 209 6.52 -11.10 -13.54
N SER A 210 7.11 -9.94 -13.50
CA SER A 210 6.50 -8.64 -13.83
C SER A 210 7.34 -7.94 -14.92
N PRO A 211 6.92 -6.80 -15.49
CA PRO A 211 7.79 -5.93 -16.27
C PRO A 211 9.02 -5.52 -15.45
N PHE A 212 10.17 -5.29 -16.09
CA PHE A 212 11.48 -5.28 -15.42
C PHE A 212 11.60 -4.28 -14.28
N TYR A 213 11.26 -3.01 -14.52
CA TYR A 213 11.27 -1.94 -13.51
C TYR A 213 9.85 -1.57 -13.02
N HIS A 214 8.94 -2.51 -13.13
CA HIS A 214 7.59 -2.37 -12.58
C HIS A 214 6.77 -1.16 -13.09
N PRO A 215 6.79 -0.82 -14.40
CA PRO A 215 5.99 0.27 -14.92
C PRO A 215 4.51 -0.07 -15.03
N ILE A 216 3.64 0.94 -14.97
CA ILE A 216 2.24 0.81 -15.36
C ILE A 216 2.17 0.69 -16.89
N LEU A 217 2.23 -0.54 -17.41
CA LEU A 217 2.33 -0.78 -18.86
C LEU A 217 1.27 -0.04 -19.69
N PRO A 218 -0.03 0.01 -19.29
CA PRO A 218 -1.02 0.79 -20.01
C PRO A 218 -0.64 2.26 -20.18
N LEU A 219 -0.04 2.90 -19.17
CA LEU A 219 0.37 4.31 -19.22
C LEU A 219 1.65 4.51 -20.03
N VAL A 220 2.58 3.55 -20.01
CA VAL A 220 3.78 3.58 -20.88
C VAL A 220 3.37 3.41 -22.35
N CYS A 221 2.45 2.50 -22.64
CA CYS A 221 1.90 2.34 -23.98
C CYS A 221 1.21 3.63 -24.44
N ASP A 222 0.43 4.27 -23.57
CA ASP A 222 -0.25 5.52 -23.87
C ASP A 222 -0.76 6.18 -22.58
N SER A 223 -0.17 7.31 -22.17
CA SER A 223 -0.59 8.05 -20.98
C SER A 223 -2.05 8.50 -20.99
N ASN A 224 -2.67 8.62 -22.19
CA ASN A 224 -4.11 8.90 -22.33
C ASN A 224 -5.01 7.76 -21.81
N MET A 225 -4.46 6.59 -21.50
CA MET A 225 -5.21 5.52 -20.83
C MET A 225 -5.69 5.95 -19.43
N GLY A 226 -5.05 6.92 -18.80
CA GLY A 226 -5.55 7.55 -17.58
C GLY A 226 -6.98 8.09 -17.74
N ALA A 227 -7.22 8.90 -18.79
CA ALA A 227 -8.55 9.45 -19.09
C ALA A 227 -9.52 8.40 -19.66
N VAL A 228 -9.04 7.32 -20.28
CA VAL A 228 -9.90 6.19 -20.69
C VAL A 228 -10.38 5.42 -19.46
N SER A 229 -9.51 5.23 -18.50
CA SER A 229 -9.82 4.59 -17.21
C SER A 229 -10.71 5.48 -16.34
N SER A 230 -10.40 6.78 -16.26
CA SER A 230 -11.10 7.77 -15.44
C SER A 230 -11.48 8.99 -16.30
N PRO A 231 -12.70 9.00 -16.90
CA PRO A 231 -13.15 10.11 -17.75
C PRO A 231 -13.12 11.45 -17.01
N GLY A 232 -12.43 12.43 -17.60
CA GLY A 232 -12.27 13.76 -17.01
C GLY A 232 -11.00 13.95 -16.18
N LEU A 233 -10.20 12.90 -15.98
CA LEU A 233 -8.92 12.98 -15.29
C LEU A 233 -7.98 13.98 -15.97
N PRO A 234 -7.36 14.93 -15.24
CA PRO A 234 -6.32 15.79 -15.79
C PRO A 234 -5.13 14.96 -16.28
N LEU A 235 -4.65 15.26 -17.48
CA LEU A 235 -3.51 14.53 -18.06
C LEU A 235 -2.27 15.41 -18.11
N PRO A 236 -1.05 14.81 -18.22
CA PRO A 236 0.19 15.53 -18.53
C PRO A 236 0.05 16.39 -19.79
N GLN A 237 0.83 17.47 -19.88
CA GLN A 237 0.84 18.34 -21.07
C GLN A 237 1.32 17.60 -22.31
N ASN A 238 2.24 16.65 -22.12
CA ASN A 238 2.85 15.87 -23.20
C ASN A 238 2.41 14.41 -23.09
N ARG A 239 1.78 13.90 -24.14
CA ARG A 239 1.35 12.50 -24.20
C ARG A 239 2.57 11.58 -24.30
N TYR A 240 2.78 10.74 -23.30
CA TYR A 240 3.77 9.67 -23.34
C TYR A 240 3.22 8.46 -24.08
N ARG A 241 3.95 7.94 -25.09
CA ARG A 241 3.46 6.82 -25.89
C ARG A 241 4.63 5.99 -26.43
N HIS A 242 5.01 4.95 -25.69
CA HIS A 242 6.17 4.11 -25.98
C HIS A 242 5.90 2.62 -25.74
N SER A 243 5.03 2.02 -26.60
CA SER A 243 4.71 0.58 -26.53
C SER A 243 5.94 -0.30 -26.74
N ASP A 244 6.97 0.18 -27.43
CA ASP A 244 8.24 -0.52 -27.60
C ASP A 244 9.01 -0.62 -26.27
N ASP A 245 8.97 0.43 -25.45
CA ASP A 245 9.59 0.43 -24.11
C ASP A 245 8.82 -0.55 -23.19
N ALA A 246 7.48 -0.51 -23.22
CA ALA A 246 6.65 -1.49 -22.50
C ALA A 246 6.97 -2.94 -22.89
N ARG A 247 7.21 -3.20 -24.20
CA ARG A 247 7.63 -4.50 -24.69
C ARG A 247 9.03 -4.88 -24.20
N GLU A 248 9.97 -3.95 -24.21
CA GLU A 248 11.34 -4.17 -23.73
C GLU A 248 11.37 -4.52 -22.24
N GLN A 249 10.58 -3.84 -21.40
CA GLN A 249 10.41 -4.16 -20.00
C GLN A 249 9.99 -5.63 -19.79
N LEU A 250 9.03 -6.12 -20.57
CA LEU A 250 8.60 -7.51 -20.51
C LEU A 250 9.63 -8.49 -21.04
N VAL A 251 10.25 -8.22 -22.17
CA VAL A 251 11.29 -9.07 -22.76
C VAL A 251 12.42 -9.30 -21.78
N ARG A 252 12.98 -8.21 -21.22
CA ARG A 252 14.07 -8.28 -20.24
C ARG A 252 13.67 -9.04 -18.98
N GLY A 253 12.43 -8.83 -18.51
CA GLY A 253 11.93 -9.55 -17.34
C GLY A 253 11.86 -11.06 -17.58
N LEU A 254 11.27 -11.48 -18.68
CA LEU A 254 11.17 -12.87 -19.07
C LEU A 254 12.56 -13.52 -19.28
N ASP A 255 13.50 -12.81 -19.88
CA ASP A 255 14.84 -13.31 -20.15
C ASP A 255 15.68 -13.44 -18.87
N LEU A 256 15.62 -12.47 -17.96
CA LEU A 256 16.28 -12.56 -16.66
C LEU A 256 15.78 -13.77 -15.84
N HIS A 257 14.47 -13.99 -15.82
CA HIS A 257 13.90 -15.15 -15.13
C HIS A 257 14.42 -16.47 -15.71
N GLN A 258 14.44 -16.59 -17.04
CA GLN A 258 15.00 -17.75 -17.69
C GLN A 258 16.48 -17.95 -17.34
N GLN A 259 17.26 -16.87 -17.27
CA GLN A 259 18.66 -16.90 -16.88
C GLN A 259 18.85 -17.36 -15.42
N VAL A 260 18.04 -16.85 -14.49
CA VAL A 260 18.21 -17.10 -13.04
C VAL A 260 17.60 -18.43 -12.62
N PHE A 261 16.42 -18.79 -13.12
CA PHE A 261 15.67 -19.97 -12.69
C PHE A 261 15.72 -21.15 -13.71
N GLY A 262 16.26 -20.92 -14.91
CA GLY A 262 16.41 -21.96 -15.95
C GLY A 262 15.15 -22.23 -16.77
N VAL A 263 14.03 -21.59 -16.44
CA VAL A 263 12.75 -21.75 -17.13
C VAL A 263 12.16 -20.36 -17.42
N ARG A 264 11.66 -20.19 -18.64
CA ARG A 264 10.93 -18.97 -19.00
C ARG A 264 9.56 -18.99 -18.33
N PRO A 265 9.17 -17.94 -17.59
CA PRO A 265 7.87 -17.92 -16.91
C PRO A 265 6.73 -17.89 -17.92
N THR A 266 5.66 -18.59 -17.61
CA THR A 266 4.43 -18.64 -18.43
C THR A 266 3.43 -17.57 -18.01
N GLY A 267 3.60 -17.01 -16.83
CA GLY A 267 2.71 -16.03 -16.22
C GLY A 267 3.36 -14.71 -15.88
N VAL A 268 2.55 -13.66 -15.96
CA VAL A 268 2.91 -12.29 -15.59
C VAL A 268 1.86 -11.74 -14.64
N TRP A 269 2.31 -11.29 -13.46
CA TRP A 269 1.59 -10.30 -12.69
C TRP A 269 2.00 -8.93 -13.22
N PRO A 270 1.15 -8.20 -13.94
CA PRO A 270 1.51 -6.87 -14.40
C PRO A 270 1.66 -5.95 -13.20
N SER A 271 2.52 -4.97 -13.31
CA SER A 271 2.78 -4.01 -12.24
C SER A 271 1.47 -3.42 -11.73
N GLU A 272 1.24 -3.46 -10.42
CA GLU A 272 0.00 -3.00 -9.78
C GLU A 272 -1.27 -3.68 -10.31
N GLY A 273 -1.18 -4.88 -10.87
CA GLY A 273 -2.30 -5.52 -11.54
C GLY A 273 -2.82 -4.73 -12.76
N SER A 274 -2.02 -3.80 -13.29
CA SER A 274 -2.43 -2.87 -14.34
C SER A 274 -2.55 -3.55 -15.71
N VAL A 275 -3.71 -3.43 -16.35
CA VAL A 275 -4.01 -4.06 -17.64
C VAL A 275 -4.67 -3.10 -18.61
N SER A 276 -4.45 -3.36 -19.90
CA SER A 276 -5.21 -2.83 -21.03
C SER A 276 -5.16 -3.86 -22.15
N ASP A 277 -6.05 -3.72 -23.15
CA ASP A 277 -6.05 -4.62 -24.31
C ASP A 277 -4.67 -4.63 -25.01
N GLU A 278 -3.99 -3.47 -25.09
CA GLU A 278 -2.66 -3.35 -25.70
C GLU A 278 -1.58 -4.06 -24.88
N SER A 279 -1.53 -3.86 -23.57
CA SER A 279 -0.53 -4.52 -22.70
C SER A 279 -0.68 -6.04 -22.69
N ILE A 280 -1.94 -6.54 -22.73
CA ILE A 280 -2.23 -7.98 -22.87
C ILE A 280 -1.73 -8.49 -24.23
N GLY A 281 -1.97 -7.72 -25.30
CA GLY A 281 -1.50 -8.07 -26.64
C GLY A 281 0.01 -8.19 -26.73
N ILE A 282 0.75 -7.28 -26.09
CA ILE A 282 2.21 -7.32 -26.02
C ILE A 282 2.67 -8.58 -25.26
N ALA A 283 2.10 -8.86 -24.09
CA ALA A 283 2.45 -10.04 -23.30
C ALA A 283 2.15 -11.35 -24.01
N ALA A 284 0.97 -11.48 -24.64
CA ALA A 284 0.61 -12.65 -25.43
C ALA A 284 1.56 -12.87 -26.62
N GLY A 285 1.94 -11.78 -27.32
CA GLY A 285 2.93 -11.81 -28.41
C GLY A 285 4.33 -12.26 -27.98
N LEU A 286 4.63 -12.24 -26.68
CA LEU A 286 5.88 -12.73 -26.07
C LEU A 286 5.77 -14.17 -25.52
N GLY A 287 4.60 -14.82 -25.69
CA GLY A 287 4.37 -16.20 -25.26
C GLY A 287 3.88 -16.33 -23.82
N VAL A 288 3.50 -15.24 -23.17
CA VAL A 288 2.84 -15.28 -21.85
C VAL A 288 1.48 -15.95 -22.01
N GLN A 289 1.17 -16.89 -21.10
CA GLN A 289 -0.05 -17.69 -21.17
C GLN A 289 -1.14 -17.21 -20.21
N TRP A 290 -0.76 -16.56 -19.12
CA TRP A 290 -1.70 -16.00 -18.17
C TRP A 290 -1.23 -14.66 -17.57
N MET A 291 -2.21 -13.85 -17.25
CA MET A 291 -2.06 -12.63 -16.45
C MET A 291 -3.12 -12.60 -15.35
N ALA A 292 -2.89 -11.80 -14.32
CA ALA A 292 -3.86 -11.57 -13.27
C ALA A 292 -4.07 -10.07 -13.02
N THR A 293 -5.26 -9.70 -12.54
CA THR A 293 -5.62 -8.34 -12.13
C THR A 293 -6.70 -8.39 -11.05
N ASP A 294 -7.42 -7.31 -10.79
CA ASP A 294 -8.39 -7.20 -9.70
C ASP A 294 -9.84 -7.41 -10.16
N GLU A 295 -10.72 -7.85 -9.23
CA GLU A 295 -12.16 -8.01 -9.48
C GLU A 295 -12.84 -6.70 -9.94
N GLY A 296 -12.35 -5.54 -9.49
CA GLY A 296 -12.87 -4.25 -9.90
C GLY A 296 -12.69 -4.02 -11.40
N VAL A 297 -11.55 -4.42 -11.98
CA VAL A 297 -11.30 -4.39 -13.43
C VAL A 297 -12.26 -5.33 -14.17
N LEU A 298 -12.47 -6.53 -13.64
CA LEU A 298 -13.45 -7.47 -14.20
C LEU A 298 -14.86 -6.89 -14.16
N GLY A 299 -15.26 -6.34 -13.01
CA GLY A 299 -16.58 -5.74 -12.81
C GLY A 299 -16.88 -4.65 -13.81
N ARG A 300 -15.95 -3.71 -14.00
CA ARG A 300 -16.05 -2.65 -15.01
C ARG A 300 -16.11 -3.21 -16.43
N SER A 301 -15.35 -4.25 -16.72
CA SER A 301 -15.30 -4.88 -18.05
C SER A 301 -16.59 -5.62 -18.39
N LEU A 302 -17.26 -6.22 -17.41
CA LEU A 302 -18.53 -6.92 -17.57
C LEU A 302 -19.75 -6.03 -17.32
N GLY A 303 -19.55 -4.78 -16.86
CA GLY A 303 -20.65 -3.88 -16.48
C GLY A 303 -21.42 -4.36 -15.26
N VAL A 304 -20.75 -5.00 -14.29
CA VAL A 304 -21.32 -5.50 -13.04
C VAL A 304 -20.52 -4.99 -11.83
N PHE A 305 -21.17 -4.95 -10.68
CA PHE A 305 -20.52 -4.64 -9.41
C PHE A 305 -20.55 -5.88 -8.51
N PHE A 306 -19.40 -6.27 -7.96
CA PHE A 306 -19.27 -7.44 -7.09
C PHE A 306 -19.68 -7.08 -5.65
N SER A 307 -20.97 -6.74 -5.45
CA SER A 307 -21.52 -6.43 -4.12
C SER A 307 -21.71 -7.70 -3.30
N ARG A 308 -21.13 -7.72 -2.10
CA ARG A 308 -21.22 -8.81 -1.14
C ARG A 308 -22.28 -8.52 -0.08
N ASP A 309 -22.96 -9.56 0.40
CA ASP A 309 -23.87 -9.46 1.53
C ASP A 309 -23.12 -9.27 2.85
N GLY A 310 -23.87 -9.11 3.96
CA GLY A 310 -23.32 -8.95 5.31
C GLY A 310 -22.46 -10.12 5.80
N ASN A 311 -22.44 -11.25 5.08
CA ASN A 311 -21.59 -12.41 5.35
C ASN A 311 -20.41 -12.51 4.37
N GLY A 312 -20.19 -11.52 3.53
CA GLY A 312 -19.13 -11.50 2.52
C GLY A 312 -19.41 -12.35 1.27
N ARG A 313 -20.66 -12.78 1.02
CA ARG A 313 -21.02 -13.64 -0.10
C ARG A 313 -21.50 -12.83 -1.29
N LEU A 314 -21.07 -13.25 -2.48
CA LEU A 314 -21.65 -12.76 -3.72
C LEU A 314 -22.95 -13.50 -4.06
N PRO A 315 -23.92 -12.83 -4.71
CA PRO A 315 -24.98 -13.50 -5.43
C PRO A 315 -24.40 -14.53 -6.40
N THR A 316 -25.09 -15.67 -6.60
CA THR A 316 -24.55 -16.79 -7.39
C THR A 316 -24.12 -16.39 -8.79
N GLU A 317 -24.88 -15.52 -9.46
CA GLU A 317 -24.59 -15.05 -10.81
C GLU A 317 -23.29 -14.22 -10.89
N LEU A 318 -22.95 -13.49 -9.81
CA LEU A 318 -21.70 -12.76 -9.69
C LEU A 318 -20.55 -13.68 -9.27
N ALA A 319 -20.79 -14.63 -8.36
CA ALA A 319 -19.83 -15.64 -7.97
C ALA A 319 -19.35 -16.48 -9.16
N GLU A 320 -20.26 -16.88 -10.07
CA GLU A 320 -19.93 -17.58 -11.32
C GLU A 320 -19.03 -16.76 -12.25
N LYS A 321 -19.10 -15.44 -12.17
CA LYS A 321 -18.24 -14.55 -12.97
C LYS A 321 -16.86 -14.36 -12.32
N LEU A 322 -16.76 -14.29 -10.99
CA LEU A 322 -15.51 -14.01 -10.31
C LEU A 322 -14.68 -15.28 -10.05
N TYR A 323 -15.31 -16.34 -9.54
CA TYR A 323 -14.59 -17.54 -9.05
C TYR A 323 -14.37 -18.58 -10.14
N THR A 324 -13.94 -18.12 -11.31
CA THR A 324 -13.61 -18.91 -12.50
C THR A 324 -12.36 -18.33 -13.17
N ILE A 325 -11.82 -19.05 -14.15
CA ILE A 325 -10.75 -18.53 -14.99
C ILE A 325 -11.36 -18.02 -16.29
N HIS A 326 -10.96 -16.82 -16.69
CA HIS A 326 -11.43 -16.23 -17.93
C HIS A 326 -10.47 -16.50 -19.06
N ARG A 327 -11.02 -16.67 -20.26
CA ARG A 327 -10.28 -16.72 -21.49
C ARG A 327 -10.52 -15.44 -22.27
N TYR A 328 -9.49 -14.57 -22.23
CA TYR A 328 -9.49 -13.35 -23.02
C TYR A 328 -9.16 -13.68 -24.48
N GLU A 329 -10.01 -13.22 -25.38
CA GLU A 329 -9.85 -13.39 -26.83
C GLU A 329 -10.20 -12.08 -27.54
N ASN A 330 -9.19 -11.44 -28.13
CA ASN A 330 -9.37 -10.22 -28.92
C ASN A 330 -8.50 -10.33 -30.18
N GLY A 331 -9.14 -10.55 -31.33
CA GLY A 331 -8.46 -10.81 -32.59
C GLY A 331 -7.62 -12.07 -32.51
N GLN A 332 -6.30 -11.95 -32.62
CA GLN A 332 -5.34 -13.06 -32.50
C GLN A 332 -4.76 -13.20 -31.09
N THR A 333 -5.12 -12.32 -30.17
CA THR A 333 -4.63 -12.34 -28.79
C THR A 333 -5.44 -13.33 -27.97
N HIS A 334 -4.74 -14.26 -27.31
CA HIS A 334 -5.31 -15.24 -26.38
C HIS A 334 -4.57 -15.16 -25.05
N MET A 335 -5.29 -15.02 -23.94
CA MET A 335 -4.72 -14.95 -22.60
C MET A 335 -5.68 -15.55 -21.58
N HIS A 336 -5.16 -16.34 -20.64
CA HIS A 336 -5.94 -16.71 -19.47
C HIS A 336 -5.83 -15.59 -18.42
N MET A 337 -6.98 -15.18 -17.88
CA MET A 337 -7.06 -14.10 -16.90
C MET A 337 -7.61 -14.62 -15.59
N VAL A 338 -6.91 -14.28 -14.51
CA VAL A 338 -7.30 -14.57 -13.13
C VAL A 338 -7.58 -13.24 -12.43
N PHE A 339 -8.67 -13.16 -11.66
CA PHE A 339 -9.08 -11.93 -11.02
C PHE A 339 -9.04 -12.09 -9.51
N ARG A 340 -8.23 -11.25 -8.86
CA ARG A 340 -8.06 -11.18 -7.41
C ARG A 340 -9.42 -10.97 -6.73
N ASP A 341 -9.73 -11.80 -5.73
CA ASP A 341 -10.79 -11.46 -4.78
C ASP A 341 -10.26 -10.40 -3.83
N HIS A 342 -10.74 -9.18 -3.97
CA HIS A 342 -10.35 -8.04 -3.18
C HIS A 342 -10.63 -8.27 -1.69
N ALA A 343 -11.87 -8.65 -1.36
CA ALA A 343 -12.31 -8.79 0.02
C ALA A 343 -11.55 -9.88 0.79
N VAL A 344 -11.32 -11.05 0.17
CA VAL A 344 -10.60 -12.14 0.82
C VAL A 344 -9.10 -11.86 0.93
N SER A 345 -8.51 -11.26 -0.11
CA SER A 345 -7.07 -10.94 -0.13
C SER A 345 -6.70 -9.89 0.91
N ASP A 346 -7.50 -8.84 1.05
CA ASP A 346 -7.24 -7.72 1.95
C ASP A 346 -7.32 -8.11 3.44
N LEU A 347 -8.04 -9.17 3.78
CA LEU A 347 -8.08 -9.68 5.16
C LEU A 347 -6.69 -10.00 5.71
N ILE A 348 -5.79 -10.52 4.88
CA ILE A 348 -4.41 -10.84 5.28
C ILE A 348 -3.62 -9.55 5.56
N GLY A 349 -3.69 -8.60 4.64
CA GLY A 349 -2.96 -7.34 4.77
C GLY A 349 -3.45 -6.45 5.91
N PHE A 350 -4.78 -6.45 6.18
CA PHE A 350 -5.40 -5.38 6.94
C PHE A 350 -6.22 -5.81 8.16
N VAL A 351 -6.58 -7.11 8.29
CA VAL A 351 -7.43 -7.56 9.38
C VAL A 351 -6.70 -8.50 10.34
N TYR A 352 -6.00 -9.46 9.82
CA TYR A 352 -5.54 -10.60 10.63
C TYR A 352 -4.32 -10.34 11.50
N SER A 353 -3.55 -9.29 11.23
CA SER A 353 -2.42 -8.91 12.10
C SER A 353 -2.84 -8.60 13.54
N GLY A 354 -4.10 -8.20 13.77
CA GLY A 354 -4.67 -7.93 15.09
C GLY A 354 -5.43 -9.10 15.70
N MET A 355 -5.43 -10.29 15.08
CA MET A 355 -6.17 -11.47 15.54
C MET A 355 -5.21 -12.59 15.99
N PRO A 356 -5.62 -13.46 16.92
CA PRO A 356 -4.88 -14.69 17.19
C PRO A 356 -4.74 -15.55 15.93
N ALA A 357 -3.54 -16.04 15.64
CA ALA A 357 -3.24 -16.75 14.41
C ALA A 357 -4.19 -17.93 14.07
N PRO A 358 -4.61 -18.79 15.04
CA PRO A 358 -5.57 -19.85 14.73
C PRO A 358 -6.95 -19.34 14.31
N GLU A 359 -7.42 -18.25 14.94
CA GLU A 359 -8.71 -17.63 14.62
C GLU A 359 -8.66 -16.97 13.25
N ALA A 360 -7.61 -16.22 12.96
CA ALA A 360 -7.37 -15.58 11.68
C ALA A 360 -7.33 -16.58 10.52
N ALA A 361 -6.56 -17.68 10.67
CA ALA A 361 -6.46 -18.72 9.66
C ALA A 361 -7.80 -19.45 9.44
N GLY A 362 -8.54 -19.76 10.52
CA GLY A 362 -9.87 -20.36 10.44
C GLY A 362 -10.88 -19.45 9.76
N HIS A 363 -10.88 -18.16 10.09
CA HIS A 363 -11.73 -17.14 9.47
C HIS A 363 -11.43 -16.96 7.99
N LEU A 364 -10.14 -16.90 7.61
CA LEU A 364 -9.74 -16.82 6.19
C LEU A 364 -10.27 -18.03 5.41
N MET A 365 -10.06 -19.25 5.93
CA MET A 365 -10.55 -20.46 5.27
C MET A 365 -12.07 -20.47 5.15
N GLN A 366 -12.78 -19.99 6.17
CA GLN A 366 -14.23 -19.86 6.13
C GLN A 366 -14.68 -18.88 5.03
N ASN A 367 -14.04 -17.72 4.88
CA ASN A 367 -14.35 -16.75 3.83
C ASN A 367 -14.10 -17.35 2.43
N ILE A 368 -12.96 -18.02 2.22
CA ILE A 368 -12.66 -18.71 0.98
C ILE A 368 -13.75 -19.74 0.63
N LYS A 369 -14.19 -20.54 1.60
CA LYS A 369 -15.28 -21.53 1.39
C LYS A 369 -16.62 -20.85 1.09
N GLN A 370 -16.92 -19.76 1.79
CA GLN A 370 -18.16 -18.99 1.57
C GLN A 370 -18.18 -18.35 0.17
N ALA A 371 -17.03 -17.84 -0.29
CA ALA A 371 -16.88 -17.30 -1.64
C ALA A 371 -17.18 -18.35 -2.71
N ALA A 372 -16.67 -19.57 -2.55
CA ALA A 372 -16.88 -20.68 -3.49
C ALA A 372 -18.24 -21.36 -3.40
N GLN A 373 -18.93 -21.25 -2.26
CA GLN A 373 -20.14 -22.03 -1.94
C GLN A 373 -21.22 -21.97 -3.05
N PRO A 374 -21.54 -20.81 -3.67
CA PRO A 374 -22.58 -20.74 -4.70
C PRO A 374 -22.32 -21.65 -5.92
N LEU A 375 -21.05 -21.87 -6.27
CA LEU A 375 -20.66 -22.74 -7.40
C LEU A 375 -20.68 -24.21 -6.95
N LEU A 376 -20.11 -24.50 -5.79
CA LEU A 376 -20.01 -25.89 -5.26
C LEU A 376 -21.39 -26.51 -5.03
N GLU A 377 -22.37 -25.75 -4.56
CA GLU A 377 -23.77 -26.18 -4.38
C GLU A 377 -24.45 -26.54 -5.71
N ARG A 378 -23.99 -25.97 -6.82
CA ARG A 378 -24.43 -26.31 -8.19
C ARG A 378 -23.64 -27.45 -8.83
N GLY A 379 -22.71 -28.05 -8.08
CA GLY A 379 -21.86 -29.10 -8.61
C GLY A 379 -20.76 -28.62 -9.55
N GLN A 380 -20.40 -27.33 -9.49
CA GLN A 380 -19.37 -26.70 -10.29
C GLN A 380 -18.09 -26.52 -9.47
N ASP A 381 -16.93 -26.66 -10.12
CA ASP A 381 -15.64 -26.29 -9.52
C ASP A 381 -15.56 -24.77 -9.35
N ALA A 382 -14.92 -24.33 -8.29
CA ALA A 382 -14.63 -22.91 -8.04
C ALA A 382 -13.13 -22.66 -7.97
N VAL A 383 -12.70 -21.48 -8.41
CA VAL A 383 -11.32 -20.99 -8.27
C VAL A 383 -11.37 -19.69 -7.48
N VAL A 384 -10.75 -19.65 -6.32
CA VAL A 384 -10.68 -18.44 -5.46
C VAL A 384 -9.23 -17.94 -5.42
N PRO A 385 -8.94 -16.81 -6.09
CA PRO A 385 -7.61 -16.22 -6.11
C PRO A 385 -7.42 -15.26 -4.93
N VAL A 386 -6.40 -15.56 -4.12
CA VAL A 386 -5.88 -14.70 -3.04
C VAL A 386 -4.54 -14.15 -3.53
N ILE A 387 -4.51 -12.86 -3.85
CA ILE A 387 -3.35 -12.20 -4.45
C ILE A 387 -3.02 -10.94 -3.65
N LEU A 388 -1.79 -10.81 -3.18
CA LEU A 388 -1.33 -9.66 -2.41
C LEU A 388 0.20 -9.56 -2.38
N ASP A 389 0.70 -8.45 -1.83
CA ASP A 389 2.12 -8.23 -1.62
C ASP A 389 2.72 -9.28 -0.69
N GLY A 390 3.93 -9.70 -1.01
CA GLY A 390 4.65 -10.72 -0.28
C GLY A 390 5.44 -10.22 0.93
N GLU A 391 5.58 -8.91 1.13
CA GLU A 391 6.39 -8.31 2.19
C GLU A 391 5.63 -7.36 3.12
N ASN A 392 4.68 -6.58 2.62
CA ASN A 392 4.14 -5.42 3.32
C ASN A 392 3.36 -5.74 4.61
N ALA A 393 2.74 -6.91 4.70
CA ALA A 393 1.90 -7.28 5.85
C ALA A 393 2.70 -7.69 7.09
N TRP A 394 3.87 -8.30 6.94
CA TRP A 394 4.48 -9.14 7.97
C TRP A 394 5.11 -8.38 9.13
N GLU A 395 5.46 -7.10 8.97
CA GLU A 395 5.90 -6.25 10.07
C GLU A 395 4.82 -6.07 11.15
N TYR A 396 3.56 -6.13 10.75
CA TYR A 396 2.40 -5.95 11.64
C TYR A 396 1.98 -7.22 12.37
N TYR A 397 2.54 -8.36 11.98
CA TYR A 397 2.25 -9.64 12.62
C TYR A 397 3.31 -10.01 13.66
N PRO A 398 2.93 -10.64 14.78
CA PRO A 398 3.92 -11.29 15.65
C PRO A 398 4.73 -12.32 14.86
N GLN A 399 6.05 -12.35 15.08
CA GLN A 399 6.96 -13.30 14.43
C GLN A 399 6.81 -13.34 12.90
N SER A 400 6.70 -12.16 12.27
CA SER A 400 6.56 -12.02 10.81
C SER A 400 5.45 -12.91 10.22
N GLY A 401 4.37 -13.13 10.95
CA GLY A 401 3.19 -13.89 10.50
C GLY A 401 3.40 -15.40 10.33
N ARG A 402 4.52 -15.96 10.78
CA ARG A 402 4.85 -17.39 10.55
C ARG A 402 3.83 -18.35 11.15
N GLU A 403 3.30 -18.06 12.36
CA GLU A 403 2.27 -18.89 12.99
C GLU A 403 0.95 -18.82 12.19
N PHE A 404 0.55 -17.62 11.74
CA PHE A 404 -0.64 -17.47 10.90
C PHE A 404 -0.52 -18.27 9.60
N LEU A 405 0.59 -18.13 8.88
CA LEU A 405 0.84 -18.86 7.63
C LEU A 405 0.86 -20.39 7.84
N ARG A 406 1.51 -20.90 8.91
CA ARG A 406 1.49 -22.32 9.25
C ARG A 406 0.07 -22.83 9.47
N ARG A 407 -0.75 -22.10 10.23
CA ARG A 407 -2.16 -22.49 10.47
C ARG A 407 -2.97 -22.48 9.20
N PHE A 408 -2.79 -21.47 8.38
CA PHE A 408 -3.50 -21.36 7.11
C PHE A 408 -3.11 -22.50 6.15
N TYR A 409 -1.82 -22.78 5.98
CA TYR A 409 -1.36 -23.84 5.10
C TYR A 409 -1.73 -25.24 5.61
N ASP A 410 -1.66 -25.46 6.91
CA ASP A 410 -2.14 -26.72 7.52
C ASP A 410 -3.64 -26.93 7.25
N THR A 411 -4.44 -25.87 7.36
CA THR A 411 -5.87 -25.93 7.03
C THR A 411 -6.10 -26.19 5.56
N LEU A 412 -5.41 -25.49 4.67
CA LEU A 412 -5.53 -25.69 3.21
C LEU A 412 -5.25 -27.13 2.79
N GLN A 413 -4.19 -27.76 3.32
CA GLN A 413 -3.85 -29.13 2.91
C GLN A 413 -4.75 -30.21 3.51
N ARG A 414 -5.46 -29.93 4.62
CA ARG A 414 -6.34 -30.90 5.32
C ARG A 414 -7.81 -30.78 4.97
N GLU A 415 -8.23 -29.64 4.43
CA GLU A 415 -9.65 -29.37 4.17
C GLU A 415 -10.14 -30.26 3.00
N PRO A 416 -11.16 -31.12 3.22
CA PRO A 416 -11.68 -31.99 2.17
C PRO A 416 -12.28 -31.22 1.00
N GLY A 417 -11.93 -31.58 -0.23
CA GLY A 417 -12.46 -30.94 -1.45
C GLY A 417 -11.81 -29.60 -1.77
N VAL A 418 -10.74 -29.23 -1.08
CA VAL A 418 -9.90 -28.05 -1.34
C VAL A 418 -8.55 -28.48 -1.92
N GLU A 419 -8.11 -27.77 -2.95
CA GLU A 419 -6.78 -27.90 -3.55
C GLU A 419 -6.09 -26.53 -3.55
N ALA A 420 -4.93 -26.41 -2.91
CA ALA A 420 -4.06 -25.23 -3.06
C ALA A 420 -3.17 -25.46 -4.28
N VAL A 421 -3.30 -24.63 -5.29
CA VAL A 421 -2.70 -24.83 -6.62
C VAL A 421 -2.01 -23.57 -7.12
N THR A 422 -1.00 -23.74 -7.99
CA THR A 422 -0.43 -22.64 -8.75
C THR A 422 -1.44 -22.12 -9.81
N VAL A 423 -1.19 -20.94 -10.37
CA VAL A 423 -2.05 -20.40 -11.44
C VAL A 423 -2.03 -21.33 -12.65
N SER A 424 -0.86 -21.82 -13.08
CA SER A 424 -0.75 -22.74 -14.21
C SER A 424 -1.44 -24.09 -13.96
N GLU A 425 -1.38 -24.63 -12.74
CA GLU A 425 -2.12 -25.83 -12.35
C GLU A 425 -3.63 -25.61 -12.36
N ALA A 426 -4.10 -24.46 -11.86
CA ALA A 426 -5.51 -24.10 -11.91
C ALA A 426 -6.01 -24.04 -13.35
N ILE A 427 -5.27 -23.39 -14.25
CA ILE A 427 -5.59 -23.32 -15.69
C ILE A 427 -5.64 -24.72 -16.32
N ALA A 428 -4.63 -25.56 -16.07
CA ALA A 428 -4.55 -26.91 -16.65
C ALA A 428 -5.69 -27.82 -16.18
N ARG A 429 -6.21 -27.63 -14.97
CA ARG A 429 -7.30 -28.41 -14.39
C ARG A 429 -8.69 -27.82 -14.66
N HIS A 430 -8.75 -26.54 -15.10
CA HIS A 430 -10.02 -25.85 -15.39
C HIS A 430 -10.63 -26.34 -16.71
N ARG A 431 -11.95 -26.54 -16.72
CA ARG A 431 -12.64 -27.10 -17.90
C ARG A 431 -13.51 -26.10 -18.64
N ASN A 432 -14.09 -25.14 -17.93
CA ASN A 432 -15.10 -24.24 -18.44
C ASN A 432 -14.65 -22.77 -18.28
N PHE A 433 -13.81 -22.31 -19.21
CA PHE A 433 -13.35 -20.93 -19.22
C PHE A 433 -14.48 -19.95 -19.56
N SER A 434 -14.61 -18.88 -18.78
CA SER A 434 -15.54 -17.80 -19.10
C SER A 434 -14.94 -16.91 -20.20
N PRO A 435 -15.69 -16.60 -21.27
CA PRO A 435 -15.19 -15.75 -22.35
C PRO A 435 -15.07 -14.30 -21.89
N LEU A 436 -14.00 -13.62 -22.34
CA LEU A 436 -13.75 -12.20 -22.13
C LEU A 436 -13.15 -11.64 -23.42
N THR A 437 -13.78 -10.63 -24.01
CA THR A 437 -13.36 -10.07 -25.31
C THR A 437 -12.76 -8.68 -25.21
N LYS A 438 -12.90 -8.03 -24.06
CA LYS A 438 -12.41 -6.69 -23.79
C LYS A 438 -12.13 -6.53 -22.30
N LEU A 439 -11.08 -5.80 -21.96
CA LEU A 439 -10.84 -5.31 -20.61
C LEU A 439 -10.90 -3.78 -20.55
N VAL A 440 -11.60 -3.25 -19.57
CA VAL A 440 -11.50 -1.82 -19.24
C VAL A 440 -10.12 -1.59 -18.62
N PRO A 441 -9.35 -0.59 -19.08
CA PRO A 441 -8.06 -0.30 -18.50
C PRO A 441 -8.17 0.02 -17.00
N GLY A 442 -7.30 -0.54 -16.18
CA GLY A 442 -7.31 -0.34 -14.74
C GLY A 442 -6.25 -1.16 -14.04
N SER A 443 -6.14 -0.98 -12.73
CA SER A 443 -5.20 -1.63 -11.80
C SER A 443 -5.95 -2.30 -10.65
N TRP A 444 -5.23 -2.88 -9.70
CA TRP A 444 -5.83 -3.39 -8.45
C TRP A 444 -6.22 -2.28 -7.46
N ILE A 445 -5.79 -1.05 -7.71
CA ILE A 445 -6.17 0.11 -6.90
C ILE A 445 -7.36 0.79 -7.59
N ASN A 446 -8.54 0.66 -7.01
CA ASN A 446 -9.80 1.27 -7.47
C ASN A 446 -10.15 1.02 -8.95
N ALA A 447 -9.57 -0.03 -9.56
CA ALA A 447 -9.73 -0.38 -10.97
C ALA A 447 -9.42 0.78 -11.94
N ASN A 448 -8.56 1.73 -11.56
CA ASN A 448 -8.14 2.87 -12.38
C ASN A 448 -6.62 3.10 -12.26
N PHE A 449 -6.11 4.25 -12.74
CA PHE A 449 -4.70 4.62 -12.68
C PHE A 449 -4.44 5.92 -11.92
N ASN A 450 -5.41 6.43 -11.15
CA ASN A 450 -5.36 7.76 -10.57
C ASN A 450 -4.20 7.98 -9.60
N VAL A 451 -3.68 6.91 -8.98
CA VAL A 451 -2.49 6.96 -8.11
C VAL A 451 -1.20 7.29 -8.88
N TRP A 452 -1.17 7.04 -10.20
CA TRP A 452 0.05 7.19 -11.00
C TRP A 452 -0.03 8.29 -12.04
N ILE A 453 -1.20 8.89 -12.24
CA ILE A 453 -1.42 9.96 -13.22
C ILE A 453 -2.68 10.73 -12.85
N GLY A 454 -2.63 12.04 -12.96
CA GLY A 454 -3.80 12.91 -12.69
C GLY A 454 -3.50 14.03 -11.72
N ALA A 455 -2.82 13.75 -10.61
CA ALA A 455 -2.38 14.78 -9.70
C ALA A 455 -1.32 15.70 -10.37
N PRO A 456 -1.20 16.96 -9.95
CA PRO A 456 -0.25 17.91 -10.56
C PRO A 456 1.20 17.43 -10.51
N GLU A 457 1.60 16.76 -9.44
CA GLU A 457 2.93 16.20 -9.25
C GLU A 457 3.17 15.01 -10.19
N ASP A 458 2.21 14.08 -10.28
CA ASP A 458 2.25 12.96 -11.21
C ASP A 458 2.37 13.44 -12.66
N ASN A 459 1.49 14.35 -13.04
CA ASN A 459 1.49 14.88 -14.41
C ASN A 459 2.82 15.59 -14.73
N ARG A 460 3.44 16.26 -13.75
CA ARG A 460 4.76 16.88 -13.89
C ARG A 460 5.85 15.81 -14.06
N SER A 461 5.79 14.71 -13.30
CA SER A 461 6.75 13.60 -13.43
C SER A 461 6.69 12.99 -14.83
N TRP A 462 5.49 12.75 -15.38
CA TRP A 462 5.29 12.26 -16.73
C TRP A 462 5.81 13.25 -17.81
N ASP A 463 5.61 14.54 -17.62
CA ASP A 463 6.17 15.56 -18.53
C ASP A 463 7.71 15.55 -18.50
N TYR A 464 8.32 15.38 -17.34
CA TYR A 464 9.78 15.28 -17.21
C TYR A 464 10.32 14.00 -17.87
N LEU A 465 9.64 12.88 -17.69
CA LEU A 465 9.96 11.62 -18.36
C LEU A 465 9.85 11.76 -19.88
N PHE A 466 8.76 12.38 -20.37
CA PHE A 466 8.58 12.66 -21.80
C PHE A 466 9.74 13.48 -22.38
N HIS A 467 10.19 14.51 -21.68
CA HIS A 467 11.31 15.33 -22.14
C HIS A 467 12.63 14.55 -22.19
N ALA A 468 12.93 13.75 -21.16
CA ALA A 468 14.12 12.92 -21.13
C ALA A 468 14.10 11.86 -22.25
N ARG A 469 12.94 11.21 -22.46
CA ARG A 469 12.76 10.20 -23.51
C ARG A 469 12.87 10.81 -24.93
N SER A 470 12.32 12.00 -25.11
CA SER A 470 12.42 12.75 -26.37
C SER A 470 13.87 13.19 -26.66
N PHE A 471 14.57 13.63 -25.61
CA PHE A 471 16.00 13.97 -25.74
C PHE A 471 16.82 12.72 -26.12
N TYR A 472 16.62 11.59 -25.49
CA TYR A 472 17.23 10.31 -25.86
C TYR A 472 17.01 10.01 -27.35
N GLN A 473 15.79 10.13 -27.86
CA GLN A 473 15.46 9.85 -29.25
C GLN A 473 16.28 10.72 -30.25
N GLN A 474 16.56 11.98 -29.89
CA GLN A 474 17.30 12.91 -30.71
C GLN A 474 18.83 12.70 -30.61
N ALA A 475 19.34 12.42 -29.40
CA ALA A 475 20.79 12.41 -29.14
C ALA A 475 21.42 11.02 -29.31
N ALA A 476 20.68 9.94 -29.17
CA ALA A 476 21.18 8.57 -29.16
C ALA A 476 21.93 8.18 -30.45
N ALA A 477 21.53 8.70 -31.60
CA ALA A 477 22.16 8.40 -32.88
C ALA A 477 23.67 8.78 -32.94
N ASN A 478 24.05 9.81 -32.16
CA ASN A 478 25.43 10.33 -32.11
C ASN A 478 26.20 9.82 -30.89
N ALA A 479 25.60 9.01 -30.02
CA ALA A 479 26.22 8.49 -28.81
C ALA A 479 26.87 7.12 -29.04
N SER A 480 27.85 6.77 -28.22
CA SER A 480 28.44 5.43 -28.19
C SER A 480 27.39 4.38 -27.70
N GLU A 481 27.64 3.11 -27.99
CA GLU A 481 26.75 2.04 -27.53
C GLU A 481 26.58 2.02 -26.00
N ALA A 482 27.67 2.21 -25.26
CA ALA A 482 27.66 2.26 -23.80
C ALA A 482 26.79 3.42 -23.28
N GLN A 483 26.91 4.60 -23.87
CA GLN A 483 26.12 5.77 -23.52
C GLN A 483 24.63 5.57 -23.82
N ARG A 484 24.31 4.99 -24.98
CA ARG A 484 22.93 4.66 -25.34
C ARG A 484 22.30 3.66 -24.37
N LYS A 485 23.07 2.59 -24.05
CA LYS A 485 22.58 1.58 -23.09
C LYS A 485 22.30 2.18 -21.73
N LEU A 486 23.24 2.98 -21.19
CA LEU A 486 23.04 3.62 -19.89
C LEU A 486 21.84 4.58 -19.91
N ALA A 487 21.76 5.46 -20.90
CA ALA A 487 20.65 6.43 -20.99
C ALA A 487 19.29 5.74 -21.16
N PHE A 488 19.22 4.65 -21.91
CA PHE A 488 17.98 3.90 -22.08
C PHE A 488 17.60 3.14 -20.82
N GLU A 489 18.58 2.59 -20.10
CA GLU A 489 18.36 1.94 -18.80
C GLU A 489 17.75 2.92 -17.79
N GLU A 490 18.29 4.14 -17.70
CA GLU A 490 17.78 5.20 -16.83
C GLU A 490 16.32 5.60 -17.17
N ILE A 491 15.95 5.58 -18.46
CA ILE A 491 14.57 5.80 -18.90
C ILE A 491 13.67 4.66 -18.41
N LEU A 492 14.07 3.42 -18.64
CA LEU A 492 13.27 2.26 -18.23
C LEU A 492 13.04 2.22 -16.71
N ILE A 493 14.05 2.65 -15.93
CA ILE A 493 13.91 2.80 -14.48
C ILE A 493 12.91 3.90 -14.15
N ALA A 494 13.01 5.05 -14.82
CA ALA A 494 12.11 6.19 -14.58
C ALA A 494 10.65 5.92 -15.00
N GLU A 495 10.39 4.95 -15.88
CA GLU A 495 9.04 4.47 -16.20
C GLU A 495 8.37 3.68 -15.05
N GLY A 496 9.14 3.25 -14.05
CA GLY A 496 8.64 2.47 -12.91
C GLY A 496 7.47 3.15 -12.20
N SER A 497 6.52 2.35 -11.71
CA SER A 497 5.33 2.84 -11.00
C SER A 497 5.66 3.42 -9.62
N ASP A 498 6.77 3.01 -9.05
CA ASP A 498 7.18 3.33 -7.68
C ASP A 498 7.32 4.83 -7.42
N TRP A 499 7.72 5.60 -8.43
CA TRP A 499 7.94 7.04 -8.30
C TRP A 499 6.63 7.80 -8.07
N ASN A 500 5.64 7.56 -8.92
CA ASN A 500 4.35 8.23 -8.87
C ASN A 500 3.49 7.76 -7.69
N TRP A 501 3.76 6.58 -7.13
CA TRP A 501 3.13 6.13 -5.90
C TRP A 501 3.26 7.14 -4.75
N TRP A 502 4.36 7.92 -4.73
CA TRP A 502 4.67 8.88 -3.66
C TRP A 502 4.41 10.33 -4.04
N TYR A 503 3.96 10.64 -5.27
CA TYR A 503 3.74 12.02 -5.70
C TYR A 503 2.35 12.52 -5.37
N GLY A 504 1.31 11.91 -5.69
CA GLY A 504 -0.06 12.38 -5.44
C GLY A 504 -0.39 12.61 -3.95
N PRO A 505 -1.61 12.99 -3.65
CA PRO A 505 -2.07 13.21 -2.28
C PRO A 505 -2.36 11.92 -1.51
N GLU A 506 -2.37 10.76 -2.18
CA GLU A 506 -2.87 9.50 -1.65
C GLU A 506 -1.90 8.84 -0.67
N HIS A 507 -0.59 8.97 -0.91
CA HIS A 507 0.42 8.22 -0.19
C HIS A 507 1.57 9.11 0.29
N HIS A 508 2.04 8.86 1.51
CA HIS A 508 3.20 9.54 2.09
C HIS A 508 4.03 8.60 2.94
N SER A 509 5.34 8.79 2.91
CA SER A 509 6.30 8.07 3.74
C SER A 509 7.37 9.01 4.29
N ALA A 510 8.17 8.52 5.23
CA ALA A 510 9.35 9.23 5.72
C ALA A 510 10.42 9.42 4.62
N ASN A 511 10.31 8.67 3.51
CA ASN A 511 11.30 8.62 2.43
C ASN A 511 10.83 9.31 1.13
N ASP A 512 9.71 10.06 1.15
CA ASP A 512 9.18 10.75 -0.06
C ASP A 512 10.26 11.58 -0.77
N ARG A 513 11.08 12.30 0.02
CA ARG A 513 12.19 13.08 -0.50
C ARG A 513 13.25 12.21 -1.19
N ASP A 514 13.54 11.03 -0.64
CA ASP A 514 14.53 10.11 -1.20
C ASP A 514 14.06 9.56 -2.55
N PHE A 515 12.77 9.25 -2.67
CA PHE A 515 12.16 8.82 -3.93
C PHE A 515 12.20 9.94 -4.99
N ASP A 516 11.81 11.16 -4.65
CA ASP A 516 11.85 12.30 -5.57
C ASP A 516 13.29 12.60 -6.05
N GLU A 517 14.26 12.65 -5.14
CA GLU A 517 15.66 12.89 -5.47
C GLU A 517 16.20 11.79 -6.41
N LEU A 518 15.88 10.52 -6.15
CA LEU A 518 16.33 9.40 -6.96
C LEU A 518 15.69 9.42 -8.35
N TYR A 519 14.37 9.67 -8.42
CA TYR A 519 13.67 9.80 -9.71
C TYR A 519 14.27 10.90 -10.58
N ARG A 520 14.44 12.10 -10.05
CA ARG A 520 15.06 13.22 -10.78
C ARG A 520 16.53 12.94 -11.13
N LYS A 521 17.21 12.12 -10.33
CA LYS A 521 18.56 11.67 -10.62
C LYS A 521 18.59 10.74 -11.82
N HIS A 522 17.70 9.76 -11.91
CA HIS A 522 17.57 8.89 -13.09
C HIS A 522 17.31 9.72 -14.36
N LEU A 523 16.38 10.66 -14.31
CA LEU A 523 16.14 11.56 -15.44
C LEU A 523 17.37 12.42 -15.81
N SER A 524 18.09 12.95 -14.82
CA SER A 524 19.31 13.72 -15.03
C SER A 524 20.43 12.88 -15.67
N ASN A 525 20.55 11.62 -15.24
CA ASN A 525 21.53 10.68 -15.78
C ASN A 525 21.32 10.40 -17.27
N VAL A 526 20.08 10.45 -17.77
CA VAL A 526 19.81 10.33 -19.23
C VAL A 526 20.57 11.39 -20.00
N TYR A 527 20.51 12.65 -19.58
CA TYR A 527 21.21 13.76 -20.25
C TYR A 527 22.71 13.62 -20.09
N GLN A 528 23.21 13.33 -18.90
CA GLN A 528 24.63 13.18 -18.61
C GLN A 528 25.25 12.02 -19.41
N ALA A 529 24.58 10.86 -19.47
CA ALA A 529 25.07 9.73 -20.26
C ALA A 529 25.23 10.05 -21.74
N LEU A 530 24.40 10.94 -22.28
CA LEU A 530 24.46 11.39 -23.67
C LEU A 530 25.32 12.64 -23.87
N GLY A 531 26.08 13.07 -22.83
CA GLY A 531 27.03 14.16 -22.90
C GLY A 531 26.44 15.57 -22.84
N ALA A 532 25.20 15.71 -22.32
CA ALA A 532 24.52 16.98 -22.14
C ALA A 532 24.37 17.33 -20.66
N SER A 533 24.20 18.61 -20.35
CA SER A 533 23.77 19.03 -19.00
C SER A 533 22.30 18.73 -18.79
N ALA A 534 21.97 18.27 -17.59
CA ALA A 534 20.58 18.11 -17.20
C ALA A 534 19.87 19.48 -17.16
N PRO A 535 18.57 19.54 -17.53
CA PRO A 535 17.80 20.79 -17.44
C PRO A 535 17.64 21.26 -15.98
N ASP A 536 17.64 22.59 -15.77
CA ASP A 536 17.59 23.21 -14.45
C ASP A 536 16.35 22.81 -13.62
N TYR A 537 15.23 22.49 -14.28
CA TYR A 537 14.02 22.05 -13.55
C TYR A 537 14.19 20.71 -12.82
N LEU A 538 15.13 19.86 -13.24
CA LEU A 538 15.44 18.61 -12.54
C LEU A 538 16.23 18.84 -11.23
N ALA A 539 16.76 20.03 -10.99
CA ALA A 539 17.37 20.41 -9.73
C ALA A 539 16.32 20.74 -8.65
N GLN A 540 15.06 20.95 -9.04
CA GLN A 540 13.99 21.33 -8.12
C GLN A 540 13.11 20.12 -7.80
N PRO A 541 12.67 19.94 -6.53
CA PRO A 541 11.72 18.87 -6.17
C PRO A 541 10.43 18.95 -7.00
N ILE A 542 9.92 17.79 -7.41
CA ILE A 542 8.59 17.67 -8.04
C ILE A 542 7.51 17.95 -7.01
N PHE A 543 7.71 17.51 -5.77
CA PHE A 543 6.89 18.00 -4.65
C PHE A 543 6.95 19.51 -4.62
N GLY A 544 5.80 20.17 -4.66
CA GLY A 544 5.76 21.59 -4.39
C GLY A 544 6.38 21.85 -3.00
N ALA A 545 7.39 22.72 -2.94
CA ALA A 545 7.89 23.25 -1.67
C ALA A 545 6.84 24.14 -0.99
N GLY A 546 5.64 24.23 -1.57
CA GLY A 546 4.49 24.96 -1.09
C GLY A 546 3.34 24.00 -0.84
N ALA A 547 2.77 24.11 0.34
CA ALA A 547 1.47 23.59 0.74
C ALA A 547 1.13 22.21 0.15
N ARG A 548 1.29 21.18 0.94
CA ARG A 548 0.47 19.95 0.78
C ARG A 548 -0.96 20.46 0.52
N PRO A 549 -1.73 19.86 -0.41
CA PRO A 549 -3.13 20.26 -0.52
C PRO A 549 -3.73 20.14 0.86
N SER A 550 -4.25 21.26 1.37
CA SER A 550 -4.88 21.31 2.69
C SER A 550 -6.14 20.43 2.74
N PHE A 551 -6.58 19.94 1.60
CA PHE A 551 -7.77 19.13 1.49
C PHE A 551 -7.76 18.24 0.23
N THR A 552 -8.06 16.95 0.42
CA THR A 552 -8.36 15.98 -0.63
C THR A 552 -9.83 15.56 -0.48
N PRO A 553 -10.67 15.58 -1.52
CA PRO A 553 -12.06 15.13 -1.44
C PRO A 553 -12.14 13.60 -1.27
N GLN A 554 -13.28 13.11 -0.81
CA GLN A 554 -13.55 11.68 -0.79
C GLN A 554 -13.63 11.14 -2.22
N MET A 555 -12.95 10.02 -2.48
CA MET A 555 -12.82 9.41 -3.81
C MET A 555 -13.49 8.03 -3.90
N ALA A 556 -13.76 7.38 -2.77
CA ALA A 556 -14.40 6.06 -2.70
C ALA A 556 -15.15 5.90 -1.37
N TYR A 557 -16.04 4.90 -1.29
CA TYR A 557 -16.59 4.47 -0.02
C TYR A 557 -15.51 3.84 0.86
N ILE A 558 -15.60 4.07 2.15
CA ILE A 558 -14.62 3.57 3.13
C ILE A 558 -15.32 2.72 4.19
N HIS A 559 -14.66 1.66 4.64
CA HIS A 559 -15.18 0.73 5.64
C HIS A 559 -14.19 0.52 6.80
N PRO A 560 -13.72 1.58 7.48
CA PRO A 560 -12.70 1.44 8.51
C PRO A 560 -13.23 0.74 9.77
N HIS A 561 -12.36 -0.04 10.41
CA HIS A 561 -12.62 -0.58 11.72
C HIS A 561 -12.31 0.49 12.78
N ILE A 562 -13.32 0.89 13.52
CA ILE A 562 -13.17 1.92 14.57
C ILE A 562 -12.50 1.29 15.80
N THR A 563 -11.21 1.49 15.94
CA THR A 563 -10.37 0.93 17.00
C THR A 563 -9.60 1.98 17.78
N GLY A 564 -9.32 3.13 17.17
CA GLY A 564 -8.44 4.18 17.72
C GLY A 564 -6.97 3.81 17.74
N GLU A 565 -6.62 2.64 17.21
CA GLU A 565 -5.24 2.12 17.16
C GLU A 565 -4.52 2.58 15.88
N ILE A 566 -3.32 2.06 15.66
CA ILE A 566 -2.55 2.33 14.45
C ILE A 566 -3.38 1.93 13.24
N VAL A 567 -3.72 2.92 12.45
CA VAL A 567 -4.50 2.72 11.24
C VAL A 567 -3.71 1.89 10.27
N ARG A 568 -4.36 0.87 9.77
CA ARG A 568 -3.87 0.12 8.63
C ARG A 568 -3.94 1.03 7.42
N TYR A 569 -2.89 1.05 6.65
CA TYR A 569 -2.63 1.99 5.56
C TYR A 569 -3.82 2.22 4.60
N PHE A 570 -4.64 1.19 4.36
CA PHE A 570 -5.72 1.25 3.37
C PHE A 570 -7.14 1.41 3.95
N GLU A 571 -7.35 1.34 5.26
CA GLU A 571 -8.70 1.45 5.84
C GLU A 571 -9.35 2.83 5.60
N TRP A 572 -8.53 3.86 5.43
CA TRP A 572 -8.96 5.24 5.16
C TRP A 572 -8.61 5.69 3.74
N MET A 573 -8.17 4.76 2.87
CA MET A 573 -7.93 5.06 1.46
C MET A 573 -9.25 5.43 0.79
N GLY A 574 -9.23 6.52 0.01
CA GLY A 574 -10.43 7.08 -0.60
C GLY A 574 -11.24 8.00 0.31
N ALA A 575 -10.86 8.15 1.58
CA ALA A 575 -11.45 9.16 2.46
C ALA A 575 -11.10 10.58 2.02
N ALA A 576 -11.95 11.55 2.33
CA ALA A 576 -11.55 12.95 2.32
C ALA A 576 -10.49 13.15 3.41
N ALA A 577 -9.41 13.85 3.09
CA ALA A 577 -8.31 14.14 4.01
C ALA A 577 -8.00 15.63 4.08
N TYR A 578 -7.76 16.12 5.29
CA TYR A 578 -7.26 17.46 5.54
C TYR A 578 -6.06 17.37 6.48
N THR A 579 -4.92 17.93 6.07
CA THR A 579 -3.69 17.97 6.88
C THR A 579 -3.40 19.41 7.28
N ALA A 580 -3.05 19.64 8.55
CA ALA A 580 -2.69 20.96 9.04
C ALA A 580 -1.34 21.40 8.47
N ASP A 581 -1.24 22.65 7.98
CA ASP A 581 0.06 23.25 7.65
C ASP A 581 0.67 23.89 8.91
N HIS A 582 1.54 23.13 9.58
CA HIS A 582 2.21 23.58 10.81
C HIS A 582 3.19 24.74 10.60
N ARG A 583 3.51 25.09 9.34
CA ARG A 583 4.44 26.20 9.02
C ARG A 583 3.78 27.57 9.10
N SER A 584 2.46 27.65 8.92
CA SER A 584 1.72 28.91 8.99
C SER A 584 1.60 29.49 10.42
N GLY A 585 1.95 28.70 11.44
CA GLY A 585 1.91 29.07 12.87
C GLY A 585 3.23 29.55 13.48
N ALA A 586 4.35 29.51 12.73
CA ALA A 586 5.69 29.81 13.27
C ALA A 586 5.87 31.24 13.81
N MET A 587 4.98 32.18 13.48
CA MET A 587 5.06 33.58 13.95
C MET A 587 4.40 33.82 15.33
N HIS A 588 3.69 32.83 15.93
CA HIS A 588 2.92 33.09 17.18
C HIS A 588 3.05 32.03 18.26
N GLY A 589 4.04 31.16 18.25
CA GLY A 589 4.35 30.24 19.37
C GLY A 589 3.24 29.23 19.75
N LYS A 590 2.25 29.00 18.88
CA LYS A 590 1.18 28.04 19.11
C LYS A 590 1.69 26.62 18.82
N SER A 591 1.68 25.76 19.82
CA SER A 591 1.91 24.33 19.60
C SER A 591 0.63 23.72 19.02
N PHE A 592 0.70 23.18 17.80
CA PHE A 592 -0.38 22.41 17.22
C PHE A 592 -0.48 21.06 17.91
N LEU A 593 -1.70 20.63 18.24
CA LEU A 593 -2.00 19.35 18.86
C LEU A 593 -2.57 18.37 17.84
N LEU A 594 -3.23 18.87 16.80
CA LEU A 594 -3.90 18.12 15.76
C LEU A 594 -3.07 18.15 14.47
N ASP A 595 -2.94 16.99 13.80
CA ASP A 595 -2.14 16.83 12.58
C ASP A 595 -3.03 16.71 11.34
N ALA A 596 -3.96 15.75 11.33
CA ALA A 596 -4.80 15.47 10.17
C ALA A 596 -6.21 15.05 10.56
N VAL A 597 -7.13 15.23 9.62
CA VAL A 597 -8.50 14.70 9.71
C VAL A 597 -8.80 13.89 8.46
N TYR A 598 -9.41 12.72 8.65
CA TYR A 598 -9.97 11.91 7.58
C TYR A 598 -11.48 11.80 7.79
N ALA A 599 -12.24 11.84 6.71
CA ALA A 599 -13.68 11.68 6.76
C ALA A 599 -14.18 10.96 5.50
N GLY A 600 -15.25 10.18 5.65
CA GLY A 600 -15.85 9.51 4.50
C GLY A 600 -17.17 8.83 4.86
N ILE A 601 -17.81 8.29 3.85
CA ILE A 601 -19.09 7.59 3.96
C ILE A 601 -19.01 6.20 3.32
N ASP A 602 -19.95 5.35 3.74
CA ASP A 602 -20.45 4.20 3.00
C ASP A 602 -21.98 4.33 2.80
N GLU A 603 -22.68 3.28 2.41
CA GLU A 603 -24.12 3.28 2.20
C GLU A 603 -24.91 3.57 3.48
N GLU A 604 -24.35 3.26 4.65
CA GLU A 604 -25.06 3.25 5.93
C GLU A 604 -24.49 4.24 6.95
N ASN A 605 -23.22 4.59 6.85
CA ASN A 605 -22.49 5.29 7.91
C ASN A 605 -21.68 6.49 7.41
N VAL A 606 -21.39 7.39 8.35
CA VAL A 606 -20.37 8.43 8.25
C VAL A 606 -19.24 8.06 9.20
N TYR A 607 -18.03 8.18 8.72
CA TYR A 607 -16.79 7.90 9.45
C TYR A 607 -15.95 9.16 9.59
N GLY A 608 -15.24 9.27 10.68
CA GLY A 608 -14.26 10.32 10.89
C GLY A 608 -13.13 9.87 11.78
N ARG A 609 -11.94 10.37 11.46
CA ARG A 609 -10.70 10.12 12.19
C ARG A 609 -9.95 11.42 12.38
N LEU A 610 -9.42 11.61 13.58
CA LEU A 610 -8.59 12.73 13.96
C LEU A 610 -7.21 12.21 14.40
N ASP A 611 -6.18 12.65 13.72
CA ASP A 611 -4.79 12.36 14.07
C ASP A 611 -4.21 13.50 14.91
N PHE A 612 -3.40 13.12 15.91
CA PHE A 612 -2.66 14.03 16.75
C PHE A 612 -1.21 14.13 16.26
N VAL A 613 -0.56 15.27 16.44
CA VAL A 613 0.85 15.49 16.00
C VAL A 613 1.78 14.37 16.48
N ASP A 614 1.68 13.99 17.75
CA ASP A 614 2.41 12.84 18.29
C ASP A 614 1.45 11.77 18.80
N GLN A 615 0.61 12.15 19.75
CA GLN A 615 -0.43 11.35 20.37
C GLN A 615 -1.37 12.28 21.13
N MET A 616 -2.53 11.76 21.55
CA MET A 616 -3.45 12.53 22.40
C MET A 616 -2.69 13.12 23.59
N PRO A 617 -2.75 14.45 23.81
CA PRO A 617 -2.06 15.10 24.92
C PRO A 617 -2.54 14.59 26.28
N GLU A 618 -1.66 14.63 27.30
CA GLU A 618 -2.04 14.29 28.67
C GLU A 618 -2.91 15.37 29.30
N GLY A 619 -3.90 14.96 30.06
CA GLY A 619 -4.82 15.87 30.75
C GLY A 619 -6.28 15.55 30.49
N ASP A 620 -7.15 16.48 30.85
CA ASP A 620 -8.59 16.42 30.61
C ASP A 620 -8.93 17.23 29.37
N PHE A 621 -9.47 16.57 28.37
CA PHE A 621 -9.85 17.16 27.09
C PHE A 621 -11.26 16.71 26.69
N GLU A 622 -11.86 17.47 25.79
CA GLU A 622 -13.09 17.11 25.10
C GLU A 622 -12.85 17.19 23.59
N VAL A 623 -13.05 16.08 22.88
CA VAL A 623 -13.07 16.06 21.42
C VAL A 623 -14.50 16.29 20.96
N VAL A 624 -14.71 17.34 20.20
CA VAL A 624 -16.02 17.72 19.67
C VAL A 624 -16.01 17.56 18.15
N VAL A 625 -16.99 16.82 17.64
CA VAL A 625 -17.22 16.66 16.20
C VAL A 625 -18.58 17.26 15.85
N ASN A 626 -18.58 18.15 14.88
CA ASN A 626 -19.80 18.71 14.32
C ASN A 626 -19.99 18.17 12.89
N LEU A 627 -21.17 17.64 12.61
CA LEU A 627 -21.59 17.21 11.26
C LEU A 627 -22.88 17.93 10.90
N GLU A 628 -22.96 18.37 9.65
CA GLU A 628 -24.14 19.04 9.10
C GLU A 628 -24.51 18.43 7.75
N SER A 629 -25.81 18.24 7.51
CA SER A 629 -26.31 17.85 6.18
C SER A 629 -26.89 19.06 5.45
N TRP A 630 -26.57 19.16 4.16
CA TRP A 630 -26.93 20.29 3.31
C TRP A 630 -27.58 19.80 2.00
N ALA A 631 -28.56 20.54 1.49
CA ALA A 631 -29.10 20.36 0.16
C ALA A 631 -28.54 21.42 -0.80
N SER A 632 -28.52 21.12 -2.09
CA SER A 632 -28.05 22.04 -3.12
C SER A 632 -28.87 23.34 -3.10
N GLY A 633 -28.18 24.49 -3.05
CA GLY A 633 -28.80 25.83 -3.06
C GLY A 633 -29.39 26.29 -1.73
N GLU A 634 -29.26 25.55 -0.65
CA GLU A 634 -29.69 25.99 0.69
C GLU A 634 -28.60 26.78 1.42
N HIS A 635 -29.01 27.72 2.25
CA HIS A 635 -28.11 28.58 3.05
C HIS A 635 -28.06 28.17 4.54
N ARG A 636 -28.73 27.08 4.90
CA ARG A 636 -28.77 26.52 6.26
C ARG A 636 -28.69 25.02 6.25
N PRO A 637 -28.08 24.38 7.28
CA PRO A 637 -28.06 22.95 7.40
C PRO A 637 -29.48 22.39 7.64
N ARG A 638 -29.79 21.24 7.07
CA ARG A 638 -31.04 20.51 7.30
C ARG A 638 -31.06 19.81 8.65
N ARG A 639 -29.92 19.22 8.99
CA ARG A 639 -29.67 18.59 10.27
C ARG A 639 -28.25 18.87 10.71
N SER A 640 -28.12 18.99 12.02
CA SER A 640 -26.82 19.10 12.68
C SER A 640 -26.69 18.01 13.72
N LEU A 641 -25.56 17.30 13.72
CA LEU A 641 -25.19 16.32 14.73
C LEU A 641 -23.93 16.83 15.43
N ARG A 642 -23.97 16.83 16.75
CA ARG A 642 -22.82 17.13 17.60
C ARG A 642 -22.46 15.91 18.42
N LEU A 643 -21.20 15.51 18.37
CA LEU A 643 -20.62 14.45 19.17
C LEU A 643 -19.62 15.10 20.15
N ASP A 644 -19.80 14.88 21.44
CA ASP A 644 -18.89 15.33 22.49
C ASP A 644 -18.28 14.10 23.17
N ALA A 645 -16.95 13.98 23.18
CA ALA A 645 -16.22 12.88 23.75
C ALA A 645 -15.23 13.38 24.81
N ALA A 646 -15.49 13.04 26.08
CA ALA A 646 -14.62 13.40 27.20
C ALA A 646 -13.46 12.41 27.31
N VAL A 647 -12.24 12.96 27.38
CA VAL A 647 -10.98 12.20 27.45
C VAL A 647 -10.22 12.64 28.71
N SER A 648 -9.70 11.70 29.49
CA SER A 648 -8.85 11.93 30.64
C SER A 648 -7.71 10.91 30.66
N GLY A 649 -6.47 11.39 30.84
CA GLY A 649 -5.29 10.55 30.86
C GLY A 649 -5.16 9.69 29.57
N ARG A 650 -5.45 10.26 28.40
CA ARG A 650 -5.42 9.60 27.08
C ARG A 650 -6.43 8.46 26.91
N LYS A 651 -7.49 8.43 27.72
CA LYS A 651 -8.54 7.41 27.63
C LYS A 651 -9.89 8.05 27.47
N LEU A 652 -10.67 7.50 26.54
CA LEU A 652 -12.06 7.89 26.36
C LEU A 652 -12.88 7.50 27.60
N GLN A 653 -13.45 8.49 28.28
CA GLN A 653 -14.23 8.30 29.49
C GLN A 653 -15.72 8.15 29.20
N THR A 654 -16.28 9.16 28.58
CA THR A 654 -17.69 9.21 28.22
C THR A 654 -17.87 9.93 26.90
N TRP A 655 -18.97 9.68 26.23
CA TRP A 655 -19.36 10.41 25.04
C TRP A 655 -20.88 10.52 24.92
N LYS A 656 -21.33 11.54 24.20
CA LYS A 656 -22.75 11.81 23.93
C LYS A 656 -22.91 12.31 22.49
N ILE A 657 -24.08 12.09 21.92
CA ILE A 657 -24.46 12.62 20.60
C ILE A 657 -25.78 13.37 20.75
N GLY A 658 -25.81 14.57 20.20
CA GLY A 658 -27.00 15.41 20.07
C GLY A 658 -27.32 15.62 18.58
N ILE A 659 -28.61 15.60 18.23
CA ILE A 659 -29.11 15.87 16.88
C ILE A 659 -30.10 17.04 16.98
N ALA A 660 -29.90 18.06 16.12
CA ALA A 660 -30.81 19.20 15.99
C ALA A 660 -31.44 19.21 14.59
N GLU A 661 -32.75 19.48 14.54
CA GLU A 661 -33.52 19.70 13.30
C GLU A 661 -33.83 21.21 13.17
N GLU A 662 -33.90 21.72 11.95
CA GLU A 662 -34.07 23.14 11.64
C GLU A 662 -35.37 23.78 12.19
N ALA A 663 -36.39 22.98 12.46
CA ALA A 663 -37.73 23.44 12.82
C ALA A 663 -37.91 23.88 14.30
N GLU A 664 -36.96 23.54 15.17
CA GLU A 664 -37.03 23.82 16.60
C GLU A 664 -35.78 24.56 17.04
N GLY A 665 -35.91 25.88 17.24
CA GLY A 665 -34.82 26.71 17.72
C GLY A 665 -34.17 26.13 19.00
N LEU A 666 -32.87 25.85 18.95
CA LEU A 666 -31.91 25.60 20.04
C LEU A 666 -32.30 24.67 21.20
N ALA A 667 -33.21 23.75 21.02
CA ALA A 667 -33.42 22.64 21.96
C ALA A 667 -32.73 21.38 21.43
N SER A 668 -31.46 21.20 21.79
CA SER A 668 -30.71 19.98 21.53
C SER A 668 -31.33 18.81 22.29
N SER A 669 -32.08 17.94 21.60
CA SER A 669 -32.50 16.67 22.16
C SER A 669 -31.29 15.73 22.16
N TYR A 670 -30.65 15.56 23.32
CA TYR A 670 -29.58 14.57 23.49
C TYR A 670 -30.21 13.18 23.55
N HIS A 671 -29.91 12.36 22.56
CA HIS A 671 -30.24 10.94 22.59
C HIS A 671 -29.20 10.18 23.40
N PRO A 672 -29.61 9.28 24.32
CA PRO A 672 -28.67 8.44 25.03
C PRO A 672 -27.96 7.49 24.05
N ARG A 673 -26.78 7.02 24.44
CA ARG A 673 -25.90 6.10 23.68
C ARG A 673 -26.68 5.12 22.81
N SER A 674 -26.58 5.26 21.50
CA SER A 674 -27.10 4.28 20.56
C SER A 674 -26.01 3.25 20.28
N THR A 675 -26.35 1.96 20.30
CA THR A 675 -25.45 0.87 19.89
C THR A 675 -25.02 0.97 18.42
N ALA A 676 -25.70 1.79 17.62
CA ALA A 676 -25.39 2.01 16.22
C ALA A 676 -24.17 2.95 15.99
N ALA A 677 -23.82 3.79 16.97
CA ALA A 677 -22.63 4.62 16.91
C ALA A 677 -21.46 3.96 17.63
N LYS A 678 -20.26 4.13 17.13
CA LYS A 678 -19.02 3.61 17.73
C LYS A 678 -17.97 4.71 17.75
N LEU A 679 -17.26 4.83 18.87
CA LEU A 679 -16.11 5.69 19.06
C LEU A 679 -14.96 4.89 19.63
N ALA A 680 -13.76 5.25 19.25
CA ALA A 680 -12.54 4.71 19.81
C ALA A 680 -11.46 5.80 19.93
N LEU A 681 -10.64 5.69 20.95
CA LEU A 681 -9.46 6.53 21.17
C LEU A 681 -8.30 5.63 21.58
N GLY A 682 -7.26 5.70 20.81
CA GLY A 682 -5.95 5.11 21.05
C GLY A 682 -4.90 6.09 20.56
N ARG A 683 -4.15 5.73 19.53
CA ARG A 683 -3.24 6.64 18.84
C ARG A 683 -4.00 7.77 18.12
N ASN A 684 -5.16 7.43 17.56
CA ASN A 684 -6.07 8.35 16.86
C ASN A 684 -7.41 8.38 17.59
N PHE A 685 -8.20 9.42 17.35
CA PHE A 685 -9.62 9.41 17.69
C PHE A 685 -10.43 9.05 16.45
N GLU A 686 -11.28 8.06 16.56
CA GLU A 686 -12.10 7.58 15.45
C GLU A 686 -13.56 7.47 15.86
N PHE A 687 -14.47 7.72 14.90
CA PHE A 687 -15.90 7.49 15.12
C PHE A 687 -16.60 6.95 13.88
N LYS A 688 -17.73 6.30 14.14
CA LYS A 688 -18.73 5.89 13.16
C LYS A 688 -20.12 6.27 13.66
N VAL A 689 -20.93 6.90 12.81
CA VAL A 689 -22.34 7.22 13.09
C VAL A 689 -23.22 6.86 11.89
N PRO A 690 -24.48 6.40 12.10
CA PRO A 690 -25.37 6.11 11.00
C PRO A 690 -25.67 7.33 10.12
N LEU A 691 -25.49 7.21 8.82
CA LEU A 691 -25.81 8.24 7.84
C LEU A 691 -27.30 8.65 7.89
N ALA A 692 -28.18 7.68 8.17
CA ALA A 692 -29.61 7.93 8.33
C ALA A 692 -29.96 8.99 9.39
N TRP A 693 -29.08 9.21 10.38
CA TRP A 693 -29.31 10.28 11.38
C TRP A 693 -29.19 11.69 10.80
N LEU A 694 -28.47 11.83 9.70
CA LEU A 694 -28.24 13.09 9.00
C LEU A 694 -29.17 13.25 7.78
N LEU A 695 -29.65 12.15 7.21
CA LEU A 695 -30.48 12.16 5.98
C LEU A 695 -31.97 12.04 6.20
N ALA A 696 -32.44 11.64 7.42
CA ALA A 696 -33.87 11.46 7.65
C ALA A 696 -34.68 12.74 7.34
N ALA A 697 -35.76 12.58 6.59
CA ALA A 697 -36.65 13.68 6.26
C ALA A 697 -37.24 14.31 7.53
N PRO A 698 -37.43 15.65 7.59
CA PRO A 698 -38.19 16.27 8.68
C PRO A 698 -39.57 15.62 8.78
N ARG A 699 -40.02 15.36 10.01
CA ARG A 699 -41.37 14.82 10.26
C ARG A 699 -42.39 15.65 9.49
N ALA A 700 -43.16 15.01 8.64
CA ALA A 700 -44.11 15.63 7.75
C ALA A 700 -45.09 16.56 8.53
N VAL A 701 -44.89 17.84 8.47
CA VAL A 701 -45.98 18.79 8.53
C VAL A 701 -46.77 18.60 7.23
N LYS A 702 -48.08 18.27 7.33
CA LYS A 702 -48.94 18.03 6.18
C LYS A 702 -48.76 19.17 5.17
N ALA A 703 -48.04 18.88 4.08
CA ALA A 703 -47.90 19.82 2.97
C ALA A 703 -49.23 19.96 2.27
N PRO A 704 -49.63 21.18 1.86
CA PRO A 704 -50.76 21.39 0.97
C PRO A 704 -50.45 20.71 -0.37
N ALA A 705 -51.46 20.02 -0.91
CA ALA A 705 -51.37 19.31 -2.18
C ALA A 705 -50.89 20.26 -3.31
N GLY A 706 -49.71 19.95 -3.91
CA GLY A 706 -49.24 20.65 -5.13
C GLY A 706 -47.79 21.13 -5.13
N LYS A 707 -46.93 20.80 -4.14
CA LYS A 707 -45.51 21.12 -4.21
C LYS A 707 -44.64 19.88 -4.46
N THR A 708 -43.73 20.03 -5.42
CA THR A 708 -42.64 19.14 -5.80
C THR A 708 -41.88 18.59 -4.59
N SER A 709 -41.42 17.34 -4.66
CA SER A 709 -40.58 16.66 -3.67
C SER A 709 -39.49 17.59 -3.09
N GLU A 710 -39.37 17.64 -1.75
CA GLU A 710 -38.30 18.40 -1.09
C GLU A 710 -36.94 17.92 -1.60
N PRO A 711 -35.97 18.83 -1.83
CA PRO A 711 -34.65 18.44 -2.28
C PRO A 711 -33.97 17.54 -1.22
N VAL A 712 -33.36 16.48 -1.68
CA VAL A 712 -32.61 15.55 -0.82
C VAL A 712 -31.28 16.21 -0.42
N ALA A 713 -30.74 15.91 0.77
CA ALA A 713 -29.40 16.36 1.14
C ALA A 713 -28.40 15.82 0.09
N THR A 714 -27.49 16.68 -0.35
CA THR A 714 -26.50 16.34 -1.38
C THR A 714 -25.09 16.28 -0.86
N LYS A 715 -24.83 16.88 0.32
CA LYS A 715 -23.53 16.87 0.94
C LYS A 715 -23.58 16.93 2.46
N LEU A 716 -22.50 16.47 3.08
CA LEU A 716 -22.21 16.61 4.50
C LEU A 716 -21.05 17.58 4.70
N LYS A 717 -21.05 18.29 5.83
CA LYS A 717 -19.94 19.09 6.30
C LYS A 717 -19.49 18.60 7.66
N LEU A 718 -18.19 18.52 7.89
CA LEU A 718 -17.61 17.93 9.09
C LEU A 718 -16.47 18.79 9.61
N ARG A 719 -16.38 18.96 10.95
CA ARG A 719 -15.31 19.66 11.64
C ARG A 719 -15.02 19.04 12.99
N PHE A 720 -13.74 18.93 13.32
CA PHE A 720 -13.26 18.51 14.63
C PHE A 720 -12.73 19.71 15.43
N SER A 721 -12.87 19.66 16.75
CA SER A 721 -12.21 20.58 17.66
C SER A 721 -11.83 19.89 18.95
N LEU A 722 -10.68 20.26 19.49
CA LEU A 722 -10.16 19.82 20.77
C LEU A 722 -10.35 20.94 21.80
N TRP A 723 -10.94 20.60 22.92
CA TRP A 723 -11.27 21.56 23.99
C TRP A 723 -10.58 21.16 25.29
N GLN A 724 -10.14 22.16 26.03
CA GLN A 724 -9.62 22.03 27.39
C GLN A 724 -10.18 23.15 28.28
N ASN A 725 -10.64 22.79 29.46
CA ASN A 725 -11.24 23.78 30.39
C ASN A 725 -12.35 24.64 29.74
N ARG A 726 -13.18 24.08 28.88
CA ARG A 726 -14.25 24.72 28.11
C ARG A 726 -13.78 25.75 27.08
N LEU A 727 -12.50 25.75 26.73
CA LEU A 727 -11.94 26.59 25.68
C LEU A 727 -11.44 25.74 24.53
N PRO A 728 -11.70 26.10 23.26
CA PRO A 728 -11.11 25.40 22.12
C PRO A 728 -9.61 25.64 22.09
N VAL A 729 -8.81 24.59 22.13
CA VAL A 729 -7.35 24.69 22.10
C VAL A 729 -6.81 24.43 20.70
N ASP A 730 -7.52 23.61 19.90
CA ASP A 730 -7.19 23.36 18.51
C ASP A 730 -8.40 22.88 17.71
N ALA A 731 -8.40 23.02 16.37
CA ALA A 731 -9.48 22.58 15.50
C ALA A 731 -8.99 22.30 14.08
N LEU A 732 -9.60 21.32 13.41
CA LEU A 732 -9.38 21.01 12.00
C LEU A 732 -10.74 20.81 11.28
N PRO A 733 -10.88 21.31 10.02
CA PRO A 733 -9.94 22.19 9.33
C PRO A 733 -9.71 23.50 10.10
N LEU A 734 -8.57 24.13 9.88
CA LEU A 734 -8.25 25.44 10.50
C LEU A 734 -9.29 26.50 10.12
N GLU A 735 -9.75 26.46 8.87
CA GLU A 735 -10.82 27.31 8.33
C GLU A 735 -11.83 26.45 7.58
N GLY A 736 -13.12 26.79 7.68
CA GLY A 736 -14.19 26.09 6.95
C GLY A 736 -14.53 24.71 7.49
N TRP A 737 -14.89 23.80 6.58
CA TRP A 737 -15.41 22.46 6.85
C TRP A 737 -14.83 21.46 5.83
N ILE A 738 -14.70 20.20 6.21
CA ILE A 738 -14.56 19.08 5.27
C ILE A 738 -15.92 18.85 4.64
N GLU A 739 -15.99 18.85 3.33
CA GLU A 739 -17.22 18.57 2.59
C GLU A 739 -17.15 17.16 1.99
N LEU A 740 -18.19 16.38 2.22
CA LEU A 740 -18.39 15.04 1.64
C LEU A 740 -19.61 15.11 0.73
N GLU A 741 -19.45 14.77 -0.55
CA GLU A 741 -20.57 14.63 -1.48
C GLU A 741 -21.33 13.32 -1.21
N LEU A 742 -22.65 13.41 -1.15
CA LEU A 742 -23.53 12.25 -0.96
C LEU A 742 -23.83 11.60 -2.32
N LEU A 743 -22.82 10.99 -2.88
CA LEU A 743 -22.87 10.30 -4.17
C LEU A 743 -22.90 8.80 -3.95
N SER A 744 -23.42 8.05 -4.93
CA SER A 744 -23.26 6.61 -4.94
C SER A 744 -21.79 6.24 -5.12
N GLU A 745 -21.38 5.04 -4.71
CA GLU A 745 -20.02 4.56 -4.93
C GLU A 745 -19.59 4.63 -6.39
N GLY A 746 -20.50 4.29 -7.31
CA GLY A 746 -20.27 4.39 -8.75
C GLY A 746 -20.05 5.83 -9.24
N ASP A 747 -20.75 6.82 -8.66
CA ASP A 747 -20.56 8.22 -9.00
C ASP A 747 -19.25 8.77 -8.42
N LEU A 748 -18.88 8.39 -7.19
CA LEU A 748 -17.58 8.73 -6.60
C LEU A 748 -16.42 8.18 -7.41
N MET A 749 -16.50 6.91 -7.81
CA MET A 749 -15.50 6.28 -8.69
C MET A 749 -15.45 6.90 -10.10
N ALA A 750 -16.52 7.49 -10.57
CA ALA A 750 -16.53 8.19 -11.87
C ALA A 750 -15.94 9.60 -11.78
N MET A 751 -15.90 10.20 -10.60
CA MET A 751 -15.30 11.52 -10.33
C MET A 751 -13.82 11.42 -9.91
N ALA A 752 -13.40 10.30 -9.33
CA ALA A 752 -12.02 9.97 -8.97
C ALA A 752 -11.27 9.44 -10.20
#